data_dbafd51fdc9c45b7b107ea11f384b3ef
#
_entry.id   dbafd51fdc9c45b7b107ea11f384b3ef
#
_cell.length_a   1.000
_cell.length_b   1.000
_cell.length_c   1.000
_cell.angle_alpha   90.00
_cell.angle_beta   90.00
_cell.angle_gamma   90.00
#
_symmetry.space_group_name_H-M   'P 1'
#
loop_
_entity.id
_entity.type
_entity.pdbx_description
1 polymer ?
#
loop_
_entity_poly.entity_id
_entity_poly.type
_entity_poly.pdbx_seq_one_letter_code
_entity_poly.pdbx_strand_id
1 'polypeptide(L)'
;MKKIVLMLAAAAVTLGAAAQSQQPTEQMMREFRQTIQKRDISRHHLETNIPLSAAAPASKKASKALPEDRVWFPGEWEEVKAIVVTPYYDYSPLESQGAGYWMADPLVTGWATYYKYTAGGWSEQGMGPYKATMDTNSTFGKVFFYLLEGIQLGGAEAWVRVEQINDTSKVIRTLTRMGLRHDNVKFLVGPGNSFWYRDCGPICFYYGDEDSVAMLDFTYYPGRALDDSLPSIIFWQKGIPNYQTDIEWEGGNCLVDGAGMVVSSDAIYSNNADRYGQITWDGQNINTLTYKQVSPLSQSQVRQGLHDLLGQRSTYVIPAYRYDGGTGHIDLYADMYDENGFVFSVMPDDYSSWRDYQTGAQNMADLCSYQSFFERPYYTMATLPFPSKDNGSNFNSQTEYNNSYTRTYSNHTFVNNVILQPCFSQVVNGQPSAQWDRDNIAAIAAAYPGYTIYPVDVREFDGSGGAIHCVTKQIPADSPIRILHKNIHGEMTAGLGSNDLPVSAIITNNTGIAHAEVVYRVNGVGDWQTLNLTANGNRWYGNFPFSQLNTVVESVEYYISATSNAGKTITKPMTASQGGYYSFTFGTDALVDSSWFDFDTTAVDMNNITFTFGSNWATEDQSEQNPQHLAIESVEEVEQAFGQFYPNPATDKANLIIDLGNGANYAVTIFDQTGRIIYNGKLQSSGKVIYTVDAARLAAGVYNVVFSNSDTQVVRRLIVK
;
A
#
# COMPACT_ATOMS: atom_id res chain seq x y z
N MET A 1 36.60 -35.29 9.76
CA MET A 1 36.82 -34.53 8.52
C MET A 1 35.63 -34.57 7.55
N LYS A 2 34.98 -35.72 7.30
CA LYS A 2 33.79 -35.73 6.40
C LYS A 2 32.56 -34.94 6.90
N LYS A 3 32.33 -34.86 8.23
CA LYS A 3 31.21 -34.06 8.80
C LYS A 3 31.42 -32.54 8.75
N ILE A 4 32.67 -32.08 8.81
CA ILE A 4 33.01 -30.66 8.72
C ILE A 4 32.90 -30.16 7.28
N VAL A 5 33.24 -31.00 6.30
CA VAL A 5 33.08 -30.66 4.87
C VAL A 5 31.57 -30.62 4.46
N LEU A 6 30.72 -31.46 5.07
CA LEU A 6 29.28 -31.38 4.81
C LEU A 6 28.62 -30.14 5.46
N MET A 7 29.07 -29.73 6.65
CA MET A 7 28.56 -28.50 7.28
C MET A 7 29.01 -27.23 6.52
N LEU A 8 30.23 -27.21 6.01
CA LEU A 8 30.70 -26.09 5.18
C LEU A 8 30.02 -26.05 3.81
N ALA A 9 29.69 -27.20 3.23
CA ALA A 9 28.92 -27.26 1.99
C ALA A 9 27.43 -26.86 2.20
N ALA A 10 26.82 -27.26 3.33
CA ALA A 10 25.48 -26.81 3.68
C ALA A 10 25.40 -25.32 4.01
N ALA A 11 26.41 -24.79 4.72
CA ALA A 11 26.49 -23.36 4.99
C ALA A 11 26.75 -22.54 3.70
N ALA A 12 27.55 -23.06 2.76
CA ALA A 12 27.78 -22.41 1.47
C ALA A 12 26.54 -22.46 0.56
N VAL A 13 25.72 -23.51 0.65
CA VAL A 13 24.47 -23.62 -0.12
C VAL A 13 23.38 -22.74 0.50
N THR A 14 23.30 -22.63 1.81
CA THR A 14 22.34 -21.72 2.48
C THR A 14 22.71 -20.25 2.32
N LEU A 15 23.99 -19.89 2.36
CA LEU A 15 24.45 -18.53 2.05
C LEU A 15 24.27 -18.18 0.55
N GLY A 16 24.40 -19.14 -0.34
CA GLY A 16 24.16 -18.94 -1.77
C GLY A 16 22.68 -18.76 -2.10
N ALA A 17 21.77 -19.50 -1.44
CA ALA A 17 20.34 -19.37 -1.65
C ALA A 17 19.76 -18.08 -1.03
N ALA A 18 20.24 -17.67 0.14
CA ALA A 18 19.85 -16.41 0.76
C ALA A 18 20.29 -15.18 -0.05
N ALA A 19 21.47 -15.24 -0.70
CA ALA A 19 21.94 -14.16 -1.56
C ALA A 19 21.18 -14.03 -2.88
N GLN A 20 20.37 -15.02 -3.26
CA GLN A 20 19.62 -15.02 -4.52
C GLN A 20 18.26 -14.32 -4.46
N SER A 21 17.70 -14.11 -3.27
CA SER A 21 16.34 -13.59 -3.10
C SER A 21 16.23 -12.31 -2.25
N GLN A 22 17.32 -11.84 -1.67
CA GLN A 22 17.28 -10.62 -0.86
C GLN A 22 17.20 -9.37 -1.74
N GLN A 23 16.16 -8.59 -1.54
CA GLN A 23 16.08 -7.23 -2.05
C GLN A 23 17.25 -6.41 -1.44
N PRO A 24 17.82 -5.44 -2.17
CA PRO A 24 18.90 -4.62 -1.61
C PRO A 24 18.38 -3.78 -0.46
N THR A 25 19.19 -3.64 0.58
CA THR A 25 18.91 -2.73 1.68
C THR A 25 18.91 -1.28 1.18
N GLU A 26 18.30 -0.37 1.93
CA GLU A 26 18.33 1.05 1.60
C GLU A 26 19.75 1.60 1.48
N GLN A 27 20.68 1.16 2.32
CA GLN A 27 22.08 1.53 2.20
C GLN A 27 22.67 1.08 0.86
N MET A 28 22.41 -0.17 0.46
CA MET A 28 22.85 -0.68 -0.84
C MET A 28 22.23 0.12 -1.98
N MET A 29 20.96 0.52 -1.85
CA MET A 29 20.29 1.33 -2.87
C MET A 29 20.83 2.77 -2.92
N ARG A 30 21.19 3.37 -1.80
CA ARG A 30 21.89 4.68 -1.78
C ARG A 30 23.25 4.60 -2.48
N GLU A 31 24.04 3.56 -2.20
CA GLU A 31 25.31 3.32 -2.87
C GLU A 31 25.11 3.04 -4.36
N PHE A 32 24.03 2.34 -4.72
CA PHE A 32 23.67 2.07 -6.10
C PHE A 32 23.31 3.36 -6.86
N ARG A 33 22.49 4.23 -6.27
CA ARG A 33 22.19 5.56 -6.82
C ARG A 33 23.47 6.35 -7.11
N GLN A 34 24.39 6.42 -6.14
CA GLN A 34 25.68 7.11 -6.30
C GLN A 34 26.55 6.49 -7.40
N THR A 35 26.44 5.18 -7.61
CA THR A 35 27.15 4.48 -8.66
C THR A 35 26.60 4.83 -10.04
N ILE A 36 25.28 4.87 -10.19
CA ILE A 36 24.63 5.27 -11.43
C ILE A 36 24.89 6.73 -11.77
N GLN A 37 24.88 7.62 -10.80
CA GLN A 37 25.14 9.05 -11.00
C GLN A 37 26.50 9.34 -11.59
N LYS A 38 27.52 8.57 -11.21
CA LYS A 38 28.88 8.71 -11.76
C LYS A 38 28.99 8.23 -13.21
N ARG A 39 27.94 7.63 -13.73
CA ARG A 39 27.88 7.07 -15.07
C ARG A 39 27.28 8.08 -16.04
N ASP A 40 27.93 8.24 -17.19
CA ASP A 40 27.32 8.94 -18.32
C ASP A 40 26.22 8.07 -18.95
N ILE A 41 24.99 8.24 -18.47
CA ILE A 41 23.81 7.47 -18.87
C ILE A 41 23.50 7.72 -20.37
N SER A 42 24.03 8.80 -20.97
CA SER A 42 23.80 9.18 -22.35
C SER A 42 24.34 8.19 -23.39
N ARG A 43 25.13 7.21 -22.99
CA ARG A 43 25.84 6.28 -23.89
C ARG A 43 25.19 4.91 -24.07
N HIS A 44 24.09 4.59 -23.39
CA HIS A 44 23.43 3.30 -23.55
C HIS A 44 22.26 3.37 -24.54
N HIS A 45 22.56 3.66 -25.78
CA HIS A 45 21.67 3.36 -26.88
C HIS A 45 21.84 1.89 -27.26
N LEU A 46 20.94 1.02 -26.84
CA LEU A 46 20.73 -0.23 -27.55
C LEU A 46 19.97 0.11 -28.83
N GLU A 47 20.65 0.08 -29.95
CA GLU A 47 20.00 0.00 -31.25
C GLU A 47 19.30 -1.36 -31.37
N THR A 48 18.16 -1.50 -30.75
CA THR A 48 17.23 -2.58 -31.11
C THR A 48 16.34 -2.04 -32.21
N ASN A 49 16.57 -2.48 -33.42
CA ASN A 49 15.73 -2.25 -34.61
C ASN A 49 14.38 -3.00 -34.43
N ILE A 50 13.60 -2.67 -33.42
CA ILE A 50 12.21 -3.07 -33.33
C ILE A 50 11.40 -1.89 -33.84
N PRO A 51 10.79 -1.96 -35.03
CA PRO A 51 9.95 -0.89 -35.50
C PRO A 51 8.71 -0.82 -34.59
N LEU A 52 8.58 0.29 -33.87
CA LEU A 52 7.31 0.65 -33.26
C LEU A 52 6.30 0.87 -34.37
N SER A 53 5.30 0.00 -34.42
CA SER A 53 4.14 0.24 -35.30
C SER A 53 3.31 1.36 -34.68
N ALA A 54 3.23 2.47 -35.38
CA ALA A 54 2.42 3.64 -35.13
C ALA A 54 2.82 4.49 -33.90
N ALA A 55 3.17 5.73 -34.18
CA ALA A 55 3.16 6.78 -33.16
C ALA A 55 1.80 6.78 -32.49
N ALA A 56 1.81 6.67 -31.15
CA ALA A 56 0.62 6.97 -30.37
C ALA A 56 0.05 8.32 -30.88
N PRO A 57 -1.26 8.46 -31.02
CA PRO A 57 -1.84 9.72 -31.40
C PRO A 57 -1.32 10.75 -30.41
N ALA A 58 -0.80 11.87 -30.91
CA ALA A 58 -0.34 12.95 -30.08
C ALA A 58 -1.54 13.41 -29.25
N SER A 59 -1.72 12.81 -28.10
CA SER A 59 -2.77 13.18 -27.17
C SER A 59 -2.47 14.59 -26.69
N LYS A 60 -3.49 15.39 -26.58
CA LYS A 60 -3.34 16.75 -26.10
C LYS A 60 -2.82 16.67 -24.67
N LYS A 61 -1.59 17.12 -24.43
CA LYS A 61 -1.03 17.34 -23.11
C LYS A 61 -2.02 18.19 -22.30
N ALA A 62 -2.84 17.56 -21.52
CA ALA A 62 -3.59 18.24 -20.48
C ALA A 62 -2.73 18.17 -19.22
N SER A 63 -1.78 19.08 -19.08
CA SER A 63 -1.18 19.35 -17.77
C SER A 63 -2.29 19.96 -16.92
N LYS A 64 -2.94 19.16 -16.10
CA LYS A 64 -3.82 19.67 -15.06
C LYS A 64 -2.95 19.99 -13.86
N ALA A 65 -3.13 21.21 -13.34
CA ALA A 65 -2.61 21.55 -12.03
C ALA A 65 -3.26 20.64 -10.96
N LEU A 66 -2.62 20.50 -9.80
CA LEU A 66 -3.24 19.90 -8.63
C LEU A 66 -4.65 20.47 -8.43
N PRO A 67 -5.59 19.69 -7.91
CA PRO A 67 -6.92 20.19 -7.60
C PRO A 67 -6.85 21.44 -6.72
N GLU A 68 -7.57 22.50 -7.08
CA GLU A 68 -7.71 23.70 -6.26
C GLU A 68 -8.76 23.55 -5.16
N ASP A 69 -9.56 22.47 -5.24
CA ASP A 69 -10.57 22.12 -4.27
C ASP A 69 -9.97 21.61 -2.95
N ARG A 70 -10.83 21.45 -1.96
CA ARG A 70 -10.45 20.81 -0.70
C ARG A 70 -9.86 19.43 -0.92
N VAL A 71 -8.84 19.10 -0.15
CA VAL A 71 -8.19 17.78 -0.16
C VAL A 71 -8.03 17.28 1.27
N TRP A 72 -7.98 15.95 1.42
CA TRP A 72 -7.59 15.32 2.68
C TRP A 72 -7.02 13.92 2.46
N PHE A 73 -6.09 13.54 3.31
CA PHE A 73 -5.42 12.24 3.28
C PHE A 73 -6.01 11.37 4.39
N PRO A 74 -6.59 10.19 4.08
CA PRO A 74 -7.12 9.32 5.11
C PRO A 74 -6.00 8.71 5.95
N GLY A 75 -6.27 8.46 7.22
CA GLY A 75 -5.43 7.62 8.07
C GLY A 75 -5.51 6.15 7.65
N GLU A 76 -4.47 5.38 7.93
CA GLU A 76 -4.42 3.98 7.49
C GLU A 76 -5.43 3.07 8.22
N TRP A 77 -5.93 3.48 9.38
CA TRP A 77 -7.01 2.81 10.12
C TRP A 77 -8.42 3.09 9.56
N GLU A 78 -8.54 3.94 8.53
CA GLU A 78 -9.83 4.25 7.92
C GLU A 78 -10.22 3.17 6.89
N GLU A 79 -11.46 3.27 6.40
CA GLU A 79 -12.03 2.27 5.49
C GLU A 79 -11.27 2.19 4.17
N VAL A 80 -10.89 0.97 3.79
CA VAL A 80 -10.19 0.69 2.55
C VAL A 80 -11.07 -0.11 1.58
N LYS A 81 -10.99 0.26 0.29
CA LYS A 81 -11.63 -0.45 -0.81
C LYS A 81 -10.80 -1.64 -1.23
N ALA A 82 -9.48 -1.45 -1.34
CA ALA A 82 -8.58 -2.46 -1.87
C ALA A 82 -7.19 -2.39 -1.24
N ILE A 83 -6.50 -3.51 -1.30
CA ILE A 83 -5.06 -3.60 -1.01
C ILE A 83 -4.35 -4.04 -2.28
N VAL A 84 -3.35 -3.26 -2.70
CA VAL A 84 -2.46 -3.62 -3.81
C VAL A 84 -1.36 -4.51 -3.29
N VAL A 85 -1.17 -5.66 -3.93
CA VAL A 85 -0.16 -6.67 -3.62
C VAL A 85 0.38 -7.30 -4.90
N THR A 86 1.51 -7.97 -4.81
CA THR A 86 2.07 -8.72 -5.94
C THR A 86 2.57 -10.09 -5.49
N PRO A 87 2.45 -11.13 -6.34
CA PRO A 87 3.17 -12.37 -6.12
C PRO A 87 4.68 -12.12 -6.11
N TYR A 88 5.40 -12.99 -5.45
CA TYR A 88 6.85 -12.99 -5.60
C TYR A 88 7.25 -13.49 -6.99
N TYR A 89 8.15 -12.76 -7.62
CA TYR A 89 8.77 -13.14 -8.89
C TYR A 89 10.25 -13.39 -8.69
N ASP A 90 10.73 -14.51 -9.21
CA ASP A 90 12.16 -14.76 -9.36
C ASP A 90 12.62 -14.17 -10.69
N TYR A 91 13.42 -13.12 -10.60
CA TYR A 91 14.03 -12.45 -11.75
C TYR A 91 15.39 -13.09 -12.04
N SER A 92 15.36 -14.32 -12.50
CA SER A 92 16.59 -15.02 -12.86
C SER A 92 17.12 -14.57 -14.22
N PRO A 93 18.41 -14.28 -14.34
CA PRO A 93 19.04 -14.12 -15.64
C PRO A 93 18.84 -15.39 -16.48
N LEU A 94 18.54 -15.23 -17.78
CA LEU A 94 18.37 -16.36 -18.69
C LEU A 94 19.70 -17.06 -19.01
N GLU A 95 20.80 -16.38 -18.82
CA GLU A 95 22.15 -16.90 -19.02
C GLU A 95 23.06 -16.56 -17.83
N SER A 96 24.19 -17.19 -17.74
CA SER A 96 25.24 -17.31 -16.73
C SER A 96 25.59 -16.11 -15.82
N GLN A 97 24.69 -15.20 -15.55
CA GLN A 97 24.97 -14.03 -14.69
C GLN A 97 25.11 -14.42 -13.20
N GLY A 98 24.58 -15.57 -12.80
CA GLY A 98 24.76 -16.11 -11.45
C GLY A 98 24.07 -15.34 -10.32
N ALA A 99 24.17 -15.87 -9.11
CA ALA A 99 23.58 -15.30 -7.90
C ALA A 99 24.24 -13.97 -7.47
N GLY A 100 23.44 -13.09 -6.86
CA GLY A 100 23.93 -11.82 -6.30
C GLY A 100 24.04 -10.67 -7.28
N TYR A 101 23.39 -10.79 -8.43
CA TYR A 101 23.25 -9.70 -9.39
C TYR A 101 21.94 -8.95 -9.16
N TRP A 102 22.02 -7.65 -9.17
CA TRP A 102 20.87 -6.77 -9.14
C TRP A 102 20.59 -6.24 -10.55
N MET A 103 19.34 -6.23 -10.91
CA MET A 103 18.89 -5.78 -12.23
C MET A 103 18.49 -4.31 -12.16
N ALA A 104 19.01 -3.49 -13.07
CA ALA A 104 18.59 -2.12 -13.26
C ALA A 104 18.19 -1.89 -14.71
N ASP A 105 17.38 -0.85 -14.93
CA ASP A 105 16.92 -0.44 -16.26
C ASP A 105 16.41 -1.63 -17.10
N PRO A 106 15.48 -2.44 -16.59
CA PRO A 106 14.95 -3.56 -17.34
C PRO A 106 14.23 -3.01 -18.58
N LEU A 107 14.57 -3.55 -19.72
CA LEU A 107 13.92 -3.22 -20.97
C LEU A 107 12.68 -4.09 -21.16
N VAL A 108 11.62 -3.53 -21.73
CA VAL A 108 10.39 -4.27 -22.08
C VAL A 108 10.67 -5.52 -22.95
N THR A 109 11.82 -5.55 -23.59
CA THR A 109 12.32 -6.68 -24.43
C THR A 109 12.89 -7.86 -23.66
N GLY A 110 12.90 -7.82 -22.32
CA GLY A 110 13.51 -8.88 -21.51
C GLY A 110 15.03 -8.78 -21.36
N TRP A 111 15.58 -7.59 -21.53
CA TRP A 111 17.00 -7.27 -21.29
C TRP A 111 17.11 -6.25 -20.16
N ALA A 112 18.16 -6.38 -19.34
CA ALA A 112 18.44 -5.47 -18.24
C ALA A 112 19.95 -5.26 -18.06
N THR A 113 20.31 -4.15 -17.43
CA THR A 113 21.67 -3.93 -16.95
C THR A 113 21.83 -4.60 -15.58
N TYR A 114 22.87 -5.41 -15.43
CA TYR A 114 23.16 -6.11 -14.19
C TYR A 114 24.27 -5.43 -13.40
N TYR A 115 24.05 -5.31 -12.11
CA TYR A 115 25.01 -4.82 -11.14
C TYR A 115 25.26 -5.89 -10.09
N LYS A 116 26.45 -5.92 -9.56
CA LYS A 116 26.85 -6.82 -8.47
C LYS A 116 27.35 -6.01 -7.29
N TYR A 117 26.80 -6.30 -6.11
CA TYR A 117 27.31 -5.72 -4.87
C TYR A 117 28.44 -6.58 -4.30
N THR A 118 29.55 -5.94 -3.96
CA THR A 118 30.73 -6.57 -3.36
C THR A 118 31.25 -5.69 -2.22
N ALA A 119 32.28 -6.15 -1.50
CA ALA A 119 32.93 -5.34 -0.46
C ALA A 119 33.47 -3.98 -0.98
N GLY A 120 33.57 -3.80 -2.29
CA GLY A 120 33.96 -2.53 -2.93
C GLY A 120 32.78 -1.70 -3.41
N GLY A 121 31.54 -2.07 -3.07
CA GLY A 121 30.30 -1.44 -3.52
C GLY A 121 29.73 -2.06 -4.80
N TRP A 122 28.83 -1.31 -5.45
CA TRP A 122 28.19 -1.72 -6.69
C TRP A 122 29.12 -1.63 -7.89
N SER A 123 29.13 -2.66 -8.70
CA SER A 123 29.87 -2.69 -9.99
C SER A 123 28.97 -3.20 -11.10
N GLU A 124 28.93 -2.48 -12.22
CA GLU A 124 28.23 -2.90 -13.42
C GLU A 124 28.87 -4.14 -14.02
N GLN A 125 28.06 -5.09 -14.44
CA GLN A 125 28.49 -6.35 -15.06
C GLN A 125 28.12 -6.43 -16.55
N GLY A 126 27.41 -5.41 -17.05
CA GLY A 126 26.93 -5.36 -18.43
C GLY A 126 25.44 -5.69 -18.56
N MET A 127 24.98 -5.82 -19.80
CA MET A 127 23.60 -6.15 -20.13
C MET A 127 23.40 -7.62 -20.43
N GLY A 128 22.26 -8.15 -20.04
CA GLY A 128 21.90 -9.54 -20.29
C GLY A 128 20.39 -9.77 -20.28
N PRO A 129 19.94 -10.91 -20.79
CA PRO A 129 18.54 -11.29 -20.77
C PRO A 129 18.09 -11.60 -19.34
N TYR A 130 16.82 -11.30 -19.05
CA TYR A 130 16.18 -11.68 -17.80
C TYR A 130 14.87 -12.41 -18.04
N LYS A 131 14.41 -13.10 -17.00
CA LYS A 131 13.12 -13.76 -16.97
C LYS A 131 12.47 -13.55 -15.61
N ALA A 132 11.22 -13.09 -15.63
CA ALA A 132 10.37 -13.04 -14.45
C ALA A 132 9.56 -14.33 -14.36
N THR A 133 9.73 -15.09 -13.28
CA THR A 133 8.97 -16.33 -13.03
C THR A 133 8.26 -16.22 -11.70
N MET A 134 6.92 -16.23 -11.74
CA MET A 134 6.12 -16.18 -10.52
C MET A 134 6.32 -17.44 -9.68
N ASP A 135 6.76 -17.26 -8.44
CA ASP A 135 6.88 -18.34 -7.47
C ASP A 135 5.56 -18.56 -6.73
N THR A 136 5.07 -19.79 -6.76
CA THR A 136 3.84 -20.22 -6.08
C THR A 136 4.06 -21.33 -5.08
N ASN A 137 5.29 -21.78 -4.89
CA ASN A 137 5.59 -23.03 -4.19
C ASN A 137 6.49 -22.86 -2.97
N SER A 138 7.45 -21.92 -3.00
CA SER A 138 8.33 -21.67 -1.86
C SER A 138 7.55 -21.08 -0.67
N THR A 139 8.16 -21.09 0.49
CA THR A 139 7.60 -20.44 1.68
C THR A 139 7.41 -18.94 1.43
N PHE A 140 8.37 -18.30 0.76
CA PHE A 140 8.32 -16.92 0.38
C PHE A 140 7.14 -16.61 -0.56
N GLY A 141 6.98 -17.40 -1.64
CA GLY A 141 5.87 -17.23 -2.58
C GLY A 141 4.50 -17.44 -1.94
N LYS A 142 4.42 -18.24 -0.87
CA LYS A 142 3.16 -18.47 -0.14
C LYS A 142 2.72 -17.32 0.71
N VAL A 143 3.63 -16.46 1.18
CA VAL A 143 3.28 -15.26 1.96
C VAL A 143 2.24 -14.43 1.23
N PHE A 144 2.42 -14.21 -0.06
CA PHE A 144 1.46 -13.50 -0.90
C PHE A 144 0.04 -14.07 -0.82
N PHE A 145 -0.11 -15.41 -0.85
CA PHE A 145 -1.43 -16.04 -0.80
C PHE A 145 -2.08 -15.94 0.57
N TYR A 146 -1.30 -15.95 1.66
CA TYR A 146 -1.81 -15.68 3.00
C TYR A 146 -2.24 -14.22 3.16
N LEU A 147 -1.54 -13.28 2.53
CA LEU A 147 -2.01 -11.89 2.47
C LEU A 147 -3.37 -11.79 1.76
N LEU A 148 -3.57 -12.50 0.65
CA LEU A 148 -4.88 -12.53 -0.03
C LEU A 148 -5.99 -13.07 0.86
N GLU A 149 -5.73 -14.12 1.66
CA GLU A 149 -6.69 -14.66 2.61
C GLU A 149 -7.08 -13.61 3.67
N GLY A 150 -6.11 -12.94 4.26
CA GLY A 150 -6.35 -11.89 5.26
C GLY A 150 -7.07 -10.67 4.69
N ILE A 151 -6.77 -10.26 3.45
CA ILE A 151 -7.48 -9.19 2.73
C ILE A 151 -8.95 -9.58 2.53
N GLN A 152 -9.24 -10.83 2.18
CA GLN A 152 -10.60 -11.34 2.05
C GLN A 152 -11.35 -11.32 3.38
N LEU A 153 -10.67 -11.63 4.48
CA LEU A 153 -11.25 -11.60 5.82
C LEU A 153 -11.68 -10.17 6.20
N GLY A 154 -10.87 -9.17 5.84
CA GLY A 154 -11.20 -7.75 6.04
C GLY A 154 -12.23 -7.18 5.06
N GLY A 155 -12.71 -7.99 4.11
CA GLY A 155 -13.76 -7.59 3.16
C GLY A 155 -13.31 -6.65 2.04
N ALA A 156 -12.01 -6.37 1.91
CA ALA A 156 -11.47 -5.54 0.85
C ALA A 156 -11.22 -6.33 -0.45
N GLU A 157 -11.09 -5.61 -1.56
CA GLU A 157 -10.58 -6.19 -2.81
C GLU A 157 -9.06 -6.40 -2.69
N ALA A 158 -8.55 -7.45 -3.32
CA ALA A 158 -7.12 -7.61 -3.55
C ALA A 158 -6.82 -7.17 -5.00
N TRP A 159 -6.09 -6.07 -5.16
CA TRP A 159 -5.61 -5.64 -6.46
C TRP A 159 -4.22 -6.25 -6.68
N VAL A 160 -4.21 -7.34 -7.42
CA VAL A 160 -3.02 -8.16 -7.63
C VAL A 160 -2.30 -7.70 -8.88
N ARG A 161 -1.15 -7.09 -8.69
CA ARG A 161 -0.27 -6.77 -9.82
C ARG A 161 0.43 -8.04 -10.29
N VAL A 162 0.42 -8.31 -11.58
CA VAL A 162 1.12 -9.41 -12.23
C VAL A 162 1.94 -8.92 -13.41
N GLU A 163 3.09 -9.59 -13.66
CA GLU A 163 3.99 -9.23 -14.76
C GLU A 163 3.31 -9.38 -16.13
N GLN A 164 2.54 -10.44 -16.28
CA GLN A 164 1.94 -10.83 -17.54
C GLN A 164 0.52 -11.32 -17.34
N ILE A 165 -0.33 -11.11 -18.33
CA ILE A 165 -1.74 -11.56 -18.28
C ILE A 165 -1.87 -13.05 -17.98
N ASN A 166 -0.95 -13.88 -18.45
CA ASN A 166 -0.97 -15.32 -18.19
C ASN A 166 -0.77 -15.69 -16.71
N ASP A 167 -0.19 -14.81 -15.92
CA ASP A 167 0.02 -15.04 -14.49
C ASP A 167 -1.28 -14.94 -13.70
N THR A 168 -2.28 -14.21 -14.19
CA THR A 168 -3.63 -14.16 -13.59
C THR A 168 -4.20 -15.55 -13.36
N SER A 169 -4.10 -16.41 -14.37
CA SER A 169 -4.58 -17.79 -14.28
C SER A 169 -3.75 -18.67 -13.31
N LYS A 170 -2.46 -18.33 -13.10
CA LYS A 170 -1.63 -19.01 -12.09
C LYS A 170 -2.08 -18.63 -10.68
N VAL A 171 -2.35 -17.34 -10.43
CA VAL A 171 -2.89 -16.86 -9.15
C VAL A 171 -4.21 -17.56 -8.85
N ILE A 172 -5.18 -17.50 -9.76
CA ILE A 172 -6.50 -18.10 -9.58
C ILE A 172 -6.41 -19.61 -9.31
N ARG A 173 -5.60 -20.36 -10.07
CA ARG A 173 -5.40 -21.79 -9.83
C ARG A 173 -4.80 -22.08 -8.47
N THR A 174 -3.88 -21.24 -8.00
CA THR A 174 -3.26 -21.43 -6.68
C THR A 174 -4.25 -21.15 -5.57
N LEU A 175 -5.02 -20.05 -5.64
CA LEU A 175 -6.11 -19.78 -4.70
C LEU A 175 -7.11 -20.93 -4.64
N THR A 176 -7.55 -21.43 -5.79
CA THR A 176 -8.48 -22.57 -5.87
C THR A 176 -7.89 -23.82 -5.20
N ARG A 177 -6.59 -24.12 -5.41
CA ARG A 177 -5.92 -25.25 -4.75
C ARG A 177 -5.83 -25.09 -3.23
N MET A 178 -5.72 -23.85 -2.76
CA MET A 178 -5.71 -23.52 -1.33
C MET A 178 -7.11 -23.45 -0.72
N GLY A 179 -8.16 -23.57 -1.51
CA GLY A 179 -9.55 -23.43 -1.06
C GLY A 179 -9.96 -21.98 -0.77
N LEU A 180 -9.20 -21.01 -1.28
CA LEU A 180 -9.48 -19.58 -1.10
C LEU A 180 -10.38 -19.04 -2.20
N ARG A 181 -11.19 -18.05 -1.85
CA ARG A 181 -12.03 -17.31 -2.82
C ARG A 181 -11.14 -16.48 -3.75
N HIS A 182 -11.71 -16.09 -4.89
CA HIS A 182 -11.05 -15.20 -5.83
C HIS A 182 -12.00 -14.17 -6.47
N ASP A 183 -13.23 -14.07 -5.96
CA ASP A 183 -14.24 -13.12 -6.44
C ASP A 183 -13.91 -11.66 -6.13
N ASN A 184 -13.15 -11.41 -5.06
CA ASN A 184 -12.62 -10.09 -4.70
C ASN A 184 -11.22 -9.80 -5.27
N VAL A 185 -10.65 -10.70 -6.06
CA VAL A 185 -9.35 -10.49 -6.70
C VAL A 185 -9.53 -9.74 -8.01
N LYS A 186 -8.87 -8.60 -8.14
CA LYS A 186 -8.76 -7.81 -9.37
C LYS A 186 -7.30 -7.78 -9.80
N PHE A 187 -7.05 -7.77 -11.09
CA PHE A 187 -5.69 -7.74 -11.58
C PHE A 187 -5.28 -6.38 -12.08
N LEU A 188 -4.00 -6.08 -11.88
CA LEU A 188 -3.23 -5.02 -12.49
C LEU A 188 -2.13 -5.71 -13.30
N VAL A 189 -2.05 -5.45 -14.59
CA VAL A 189 -1.05 -6.10 -15.46
C VAL A 189 0.01 -5.08 -15.81
N GLY A 190 1.24 -5.37 -15.45
CA GLY A 190 2.37 -4.52 -15.74
C GLY A 190 3.65 -5.03 -15.09
N PRO A 191 4.81 -4.66 -15.60
CA PRO A 191 6.10 -5.10 -15.08
C PRO A 191 6.41 -4.44 -13.73
N GLY A 192 7.38 -5.00 -12.97
CA GLY A 192 7.92 -4.45 -11.74
C GLY A 192 9.29 -5.03 -11.43
N ASN A 193 10.02 -4.40 -10.55
CA ASN A 193 11.33 -4.84 -10.11
C ASN A 193 11.26 -5.63 -8.79
N SER A 194 10.21 -5.42 -7.99
CA SER A 194 10.08 -5.99 -6.66
C SER A 194 8.63 -6.14 -6.20
N PHE A 195 8.46 -6.38 -4.91
CA PHE A 195 7.18 -6.51 -4.23
C PHE A 195 6.99 -5.46 -3.10
N TRP A 196 7.88 -4.47 -2.98
CA TRP A 196 7.84 -3.42 -1.95
C TRP A 196 6.87 -2.30 -2.34
N TYR A 197 5.57 -2.64 -2.36
CA TYR A 197 4.53 -1.74 -2.92
C TYR A 197 4.11 -0.62 -1.99
N ARG A 198 4.45 -0.70 -0.72
CA ARG A 198 4.31 0.42 0.21
C ARG A 198 5.15 1.60 -0.26
N ASP A 199 6.38 1.34 -0.65
CA ASP A 199 7.38 2.37 -0.88
C ASP A 199 7.22 3.04 -2.24
N CYS A 200 6.96 2.27 -3.28
CA CYS A 200 6.76 2.78 -4.65
C CYS A 200 5.28 3.05 -4.99
N GLY A 201 4.35 2.68 -4.13
CA GLY A 201 2.92 2.87 -4.38
C GLY A 201 2.46 4.30 -4.07
N PRO A 202 1.33 4.72 -4.65
CA PRO A 202 0.83 6.08 -4.51
C PRO A 202 0.36 6.37 -3.08
N ILE A 203 0.41 7.64 -2.67
CA ILE A 203 -0.30 8.10 -1.49
C ILE A 203 -1.65 8.63 -1.94
N CYS A 204 -2.72 7.91 -1.59
CA CYS A 204 -4.06 8.26 -1.99
C CYS A 204 -4.62 9.40 -1.15
N PHE A 205 -5.42 10.25 -1.78
CA PHE A 205 -6.13 11.35 -1.13
C PHE A 205 -7.53 11.53 -1.73
N TYR A 206 -8.37 12.23 -1.00
CA TYR A 206 -9.69 12.65 -1.47
C TYR A 206 -9.67 14.13 -1.85
N TYR A 207 -10.44 14.50 -2.87
CA TYR A 207 -10.56 15.89 -3.30
C TYR A 207 -12.00 16.23 -3.72
N GLY A 208 -12.31 17.53 -3.62
CA GLY A 208 -13.61 18.09 -4.00
C GLY A 208 -14.76 17.68 -3.09
N ASP A 209 -15.97 18.13 -3.42
CA ASP A 209 -17.17 17.89 -2.62
C ASP A 209 -17.68 16.44 -2.73
N GLU A 210 -17.30 15.74 -3.79
CA GLU A 210 -17.67 14.35 -4.03
C GLU A 210 -16.74 13.35 -3.33
N ASP A 211 -15.73 13.83 -2.59
CA ASP A 211 -14.68 13.00 -1.98
C ASP A 211 -14.10 11.99 -2.99
N SER A 212 -13.77 12.50 -4.19
CA SER A 212 -13.18 11.68 -5.25
C SER A 212 -11.78 11.26 -4.89
N VAL A 213 -11.42 10.00 -5.17
CA VAL A 213 -10.08 9.48 -4.87
C VAL A 213 -9.12 9.89 -5.98
N ALA A 214 -7.94 10.35 -5.58
CA ALA A 214 -6.78 10.56 -6.44
C ALA A 214 -5.50 10.08 -5.77
N MET A 215 -4.41 10.12 -6.50
CA MET A 215 -3.10 9.61 -6.08
C MET A 215 -2.03 10.70 -6.18
N LEU A 216 -1.15 10.78 -5.19
CA LEU A 216 0.15 11.43 -5.28
C LEU A 216 1.22 10.37 -5.54
N ASP A 217 2.00 10.61 -6.57
CA ASP A 217 3.04 9.75 -7.09
C ASP A 217 4.40 10.42 -6.84
N PHE A 218 5.07 10.00 -5.79
CA PHE A 218 6.41 10.46 -5.44
C PHE A 218 7.44 9.70 -6.26
N THR A 219 8.49 10.38 -6.67
CA THR A 219 9.59 9.74 -7.40
C THR A 219 10.24 8.66 -6.52
N TYR A 220 10.39 7.47 -7.09
CA TYR A 220 11.15 6.37 -6.50
C TYR A 220 12.59 6.37 -7.03
N TYR A 221 13.45 5.48 -6.54
CA TYR A 221 14.87 5.61 -6.91
C TYR A 221 15.22 5.02 -8.28
N PRO A 222 16.32 5.52 -8.90
CA PRO A 222 16.84 4.97 -10.14
C PRO A 222 17.14 3.46 -10.02
N GLY A 223 16.97 2.73 -11.12
CA GLY A 223 17.09 1.28 -11.12
C GLY A 223 15.85 0.51 -10.67
N ARG A 224 14.82 1.24 -10.23
CA ARG A 224 13.53 0.69 -9.80
C ARG A 224 12.37 1.33 -10.61
N ALA A 225 12.61 1.65 -11.85
CA ALA A 225 11.68 2.35 -12.73
C ALA A 225 10.35 1.59 -12.94
N LEU A 226 10.42 0.25 -12.97
CA LEU A 226 9.21 -0.56 -13.13
C LEU A 226 8.36 -0.53 -11.86
N ASP A 227 8.97 -0.41 -10.69
CA ASP A 227 8.24 -0.21 -9.44
C ASP A 227 7.63 1.19 -9.35
N ASP A 228 8.40 2.22 -9.75
CA ASP A 228 7.96 3.61 -9.83
C ASP A 228 6.75 3.81 -10.75
N SER A 229 6.50 2.88 -11.67
CA SER A 229 5.34 2.89 -12.56
C SER A 229 4.03 2.41 -11.93
N LEU A 230 4.03 1.90 -10.70
CA LEU A 230 2.83 1.33 -10.09
C LEU A 230 1.65 2.30 -10.00
N PRO A 231 1.81 3.57 -9.58
CA PRO A 231 0.71 4.53 -9.55
C PRO A 231 0.09 4.74 -10.93
N SER A 232 0.94 4.81 -11.93
CA SER A 232 0.52 4.96 -13.32
C SER A 232 -0.22 3.72 -13.86
N ILE A 233 0.21 2.50 -13.49
CA ILE A 233 -0.53 1.26 -13.80
C ILE A 233 -1.93 1.31 -13.19
N ILE A 234 -2.06 1.80 -11.96
CA ILE A 234 -3.36 1.97 -11.29
C ILE A 234 -4.20 3.02 -12.03
N PHE A 235 -3.62 4.16 -12.40
CA PHE A 235 -4.31 5.19 -13.19
C PHE A 235 -4.92 4.60 -14.46
N TRP A 236 -4.11 3.94 -15.29
CA TRP A 236 -4.55 3.38 -16.56
C TRP A 236 -5.62 2.30 -16.43
N GLN A 237 -5.49 1.43 -15.42
CA GLN A 237 -6.38 0.26 -15.34
C GLN A 237 -7.55 0.45 -14.38
N LYS A 238 -7.54 1.47 -13.53
CA LYS A 238 -8.61 1.76 -12.58
C LYS A 238 -9.21 3.15 -12.73
N GLY A 239 -8.58 4.03 -13.52
CA GLY A 239 -9.08 5.37 -13.76
C GLY A 239 -8.95 6.33 -12.58
N ILE A 240 -8.10 6.03 -11.59
CA ILE A 240 -7.86 6.91 -10.44
C ILE A 240 -6.84 7.97 -10.87
N PRO A 241 -7.17 9.28 -10.84
CA PRO A 241 -6.24 10.35 -11.22
C PRO A 241 -4.91 10.27 -10.47
N ASN A 242 -3.80 10.48 -11.19
CA ASN A 242 -2.45 10.40 -10.67
C ASN A 242 -1.70 11.72 -10.87
N TYR A 243 -1.11 12.25 -9.79
CA TYR A 243 -0.37 13.50 -9.77
C TYR A 243 1.06 13.25 -9.35
N GLN A 244 2.00 13.46 -10.27
CA GLN A 244 3.43 13.21 -10.03
C GLN A 244 4.13 14.40 -9.40
N THR A 245 5.06 14.11 -8.51
CA THR A 245 5.96 15.10 -7.90
C THR A 245 7.41 14.70 -8.04
N ASP A 246 8.29 15.68 -8.14
CA ASP A 246 9.75 15.46 -8.19
C ASP A 246 10.38 15.16 -6.82
N ILE A 247 9.61 15.16 -5.74
CA ILE A 247 10.14 14.80 -4.42
C ILE A 247 10.39 13.29 -4.41
N GLU A 248 11.62 12.87 -4.11
CA GLU A 248 11.95 11.46 -3.92
C GLU A 248 11.54 11.03 -2.51
N TRP A 249 10.61 10.09 -2.43
CA TRP A 249 10.08 9.61 -1.15
C TRP A 249 9.55 8.17 -1.25
N GLU A 250 9.33 7.58 -0.08
CA GLU A 250 8.90 6.19 0.07
C GLU A 250 7.71 6.12 1.03
N GLY A 251 6.69 5.35 0.66
CA GLY A 251 5.46 5.28 1.44
C GLY A 251 5.62 4.71 2.84
N GLY A 252 6.61 3.85 3.10
CA GLY A 252 6.94 3.36 4.44
C GLY A 252 7.51 4.44 5.36
N ASN A 253 8.00 5.53 4.78
CA ASN A 253 8.47 6.70 5.51
C ASN A 253 7.42 7.82 5.61
N CYS A 254 6.15 7.48 5.46
CA CYS A 254 5.03 8.41 5.50
C CYS A 254 4.00 7.99 6.55
N LEU A 255 3.73 8.86 7.51
CA LEU A 255 2.64 8.70 8.47
C LEU A 255 1.78 9.95 8.47
N VAL A 256 0.46 9.80 8.32
CA VAL A 256 -0.52 10.90 8.31
C VAL A 256 -1.61 10.65 9.34
N ASP A 257 -2.09 11.71 9.98
CA ASP A 257 -3.13 11.63 11.02
C ASP A 257 -4.57 11.77 10.50
N GLY A 258 -4.76 11.79 9.18
CA GLY A 258 -6.09 12.01 8.61
C GLY A 258 -6.62 13.46 8.76
N ALA A 259 -5.89 14.33 9.43
CA ALA A 259 -6.30 15.68 9.78
C ALA A 259 -5.26 16.77 9.42
N GLY A 260 -4.40 16.51 8.44
CA GLY A 260 -3.46 17.46 7.86
C GLY A 260 -2.08 17.50 8.51
N MET A 261 -1.70 16.48 9.28
CA MET A 261 -0.34 16.27 9.75
C MET A 261 0.37 15.20 8.92
N VAL A 262 1.64 15.39 8.65
CA VAL A 262 2.53 14.36 8.12
C VAL A 262 3.79 14.22 8.97
N VAL A 263 4.20 12.98 9.20
CA VAL A 263 5.49 12.64 9.80
C VAL A 263 6.34 11.86 8.80
N SER A 264 7.60 12.22 8.70
CA SER A 264 8.63 11.49 7.95
C SER A 264 9.90 11.39 8.77
N SER A 265 10.75 10.43 8.49
CA SER A 265 12.11 10.42 9.04
C SER A 265 13.07 11.30 8.22
N ASP A 266 14.21 11.65 8.80
CA ASP A 266 15.25 12.47 8.15
C ASP A 266 15.97 11.74 6.99
N ALA A 267 15.64 10.46 6.74
CA ALA A 267 16.09 9.74 5.55
C ALA A 267 15.70 10.46 4.26
N ILE A 268 14.52 11.08 4.23
CA ILE A 268 14.04 11.87 3.07
C ILE A 268 15.01 12.97 2.64
N TYR A 269 15.78 13.55 3.56
CA TYR A 269 16.73 14.60 3.20
C TYR A 269 17.88 14.08 2.37
N SER A 270 18.40 12.88 2.70
CA SER A 270 19.46 12.25 1.92
C SER A 270 18.99 11.84 0.54
N ASN A 271 17.75 11.40 0.41
CA ASN A 271 17.16 11.03 -0.87
C ASN A 271 17.08 12.25 -1.80
N ASN A 272 16.67 13.39 -1.28
CA ASN A 272 16.51 14.62 -2.07
C ASN A 272 17.76 15.47 -2.20
N ALA A 273 18.86 15.15 -1.52
CA ALA A 273 20.16 15.80 -1.70
C ALA A 273 20.85 15.36 -2.99
N ASP A 274 20.50 14.22 -3.54
CA ASP A 274 21.07 13.64 -4.75
C ASP A 274 19.99 12.85 -5.48
N ARG A 275 19.08 13.54 -6.14
CA ARG A 275 17.83 12.98 -6.64
C ARG A 275 17.73 12.96 -8.16
N TYR A 276 16.90 12.09 -8.64
CA TYR A 276 16.48 12.02 -10.04
C TYR A 276 15.03 12.47 -10.13
N GLY A 277 14.71 13.18 -11.20
CA GLY A 277 13.33 13.50 -11.53
C GLY A 277 12.64 12.31 -12.17
N GLN A 278 11.38 12.52 -12.47
CA GLN A 278 10.55 11.54 -13.14
C GLN A 278 11.23 10.96 -14.39
N ILE A 279 11.01 9.69 -14.61
CA ILE A 279 11.49 9.00 -15.79
C ILE A 279 10.80 9.61 -17.01
N THR A 280 11.59 10.09 -17.97
CA THR A 280 11.06 10.63 -19.20
C THR A 280 11.45 9.74 -20.37
N TRP A 281 10.49 9.54 -21.25
CA TRP A 281 10.72 8.93 -22.55
C TRP A 281 10.93 10.02 -23.61
N ASP A 282 11.92 9.82 -24.49
CA ASP A 282 12.24 10.79 -25.54
C ASP A 282 11.28 10.77 -26.75
N GLY A 283 10.28 9.90 -26.71
CA GLY A 283 9.27 9.76 -27.77
C GLY A 283 9.76 8.98 -29.00
N GLN A 284 11.00 8.53 -29.02
CA GLN A 284 11.58 7.86 -30.19
C GLN A 284 11.84 6.37 -29.97
N ASN A 285 12.13 5.97 -28.72
CA ASN A 285 12.47 4.59 -28.43
C ASN A 285 11.94 4.17 -27.06
N ILE A 286 10.92 3.31 -27.04
CA ILE A 286 10.32 2.80 -25.81
C ILE A 286 11.31 1.98 -24.94
N ASN A 287 12.43 1.58 -25.48
CA ASN A 287 13.45 0.81 -24.78
C ASN A 287 14.48 1.70 -24.05
N THR A 288 14.32 3.02 -24.12
CA THR A 288 15.24 3.97 -23.51
C THR A 288 14.56 4.67 -22.35
N LEU A 289 14.78 4.18 -21.12
CA LEU A 289 14.42 4.89 -19.92
C LEU A 289 15.48 5.95 -19.63
N THR A 290 15.09 7.20 -19.55
CA THR A 290 16.00 8.30 -19.24
C THR A 290 15.71 8.85 -17.86
N TYR A 291 16.64 8.65 -16.94
CA TYR A 291 16.63 9.34 -15.65
C TYR A 291 17.21 10.73 -15.82
N LYS A 292 16.38 11.72 -15.57
CA LYS A 292 16.85 13.10 -15.60
C LYS A 292 17.33 13.48 -14.20
N GLN A 293 18.62 13.73 -14.06
CA GLN A 293 19.12 14.32 -12.83
C GLN A 293 18.46 15.71 -12.66
N VAL A 294 17.85 15.93 -11.53
CA VAL A 294 17.24 17.22 -11.16
C VAL A 294 18.02 17.89 -10.04
N SER A 295 17.80 19.19 -9.87
CA SER A 295 18.50 19.94 -8.85
C SER A 295 18.20 19.38 -7.45
N PRO A 296 19.22 19.23 -6.59
CA PRO A 296 19.01 18.87 -5.20
C PRO A 296 18.01 19.80 -4.51
N LEU A 297 17.23 19.25 -3.58
CA LEU A 297 16.40 20.03 -2.67
C LEU A 297 17.10 20.22 -1.34
N SER A 298 17.07 21.42 -0.82
CA SER A 298 17.45 21.68 0.58
C SER A 298 16.45 21.08 1.53
N GLN A 299 16.84 20.83 2.77
CA GLN A 299 15.94 20.30 3.81
C GLN A 299 14.69 21.18 3.98
N SER A 300 14.83 22.50 3.89
CA SER A 300 13.69 23.43 3.97
C SER A 300 12.74 23.29 2.79
N GLN A 301 13.26 23.06 1.58
CA GLN A 301 12.42 22.81 0.41
C GLN A 301 11.69 21.47 0.50
N VAL A 302 12.35 20.41 0.99
CA VAL A 302 11.70 19.12 1.23
C VAL A 302 10.57 19.28 2.24
N ARG A 303 10.83 19.91 3.39
CA ARG A 303 9.79 20.16 4.40
C ARG A 303 8.63 21.00 3.86
N GLN A 304 8.94 22.03 3.07
CA GLN A 304 7.91 22.86 2.43
C GLN A 304 7.08 22.03 1.44
N GLY A 305 7.72 21.19 0.63
CA GLY A 305 7.02 20.31 -0.31
C GLY A 305 6.10 19.31 0.40
N LEU A 306 6.57 18.65 1.46
CA LEU A 306 5.73 17.77 2.27
C LEU A 306 4.56 18.53 2.92
N HIS A 307 4.83 19.74 3.45
CA HIS A 307 3.78 20.58 4.01
C HIS A 307 2.71 20.91 2.98
N ASP A 308 3.13 21.35 1.81
CA ASP A 308 2.21 21.79 0.76
C ASP A 308 1.39 20.64 0.15
N LEU A 309 1.94 19.44 0.15
CA LEU A 309 1.30 18.26 -0.45
C LEU A 309 0.50 17.43 0.56
N LEU A 310 0.99 17.23 1.78
CA LEU A 310 0.44 16.25 2.72
C LEU A 310 0.14 16.84 4.09
N GLY A 311 1.08 17.60 4.63
CA GLY A 311 1.02 18.14 5.97
C GLY A 311 0.51 19.57 6.00
N GLN A 312 -0.63 19.84 5.36
CA GLN A 312 -1.17 21.19 5.20
C GLN A 312 -1.38 21.92 6.53
N ARG A 313 -1.39 21.23 7.65
CA ARG A 313 -1.41 21.79 9.00
C ARG A 313 -0.03 21.74 9.65
N SER A 314 0.62 20.61 9.63
CA SER A 314 1.93 20.42 10.28
C SER A 314 2.76 19.33 9.61
N THR A 315 4.06 19.58 9.53
CA THR A 315 5.05 18.65 8.94
C THR A 315 6.17 18.42 9.94
N TYR A 316 6.35 17.19 10.35
CA TYR A 316 7.38 16.76 11.28
C TYR A 316 8.39 15.84 10.58
N VAL A 317 9.66 16.14 10.73
CA VAL A 317 10.75 15.26 10.27
C VAL A 317 11.60 14.91 11.48
N ILE A 318 11.60 13.64 11.83
CA ILE A 318 12.24 13.08 13.02
C ILE A 318 13.47 12.25 12.65
N PRO A 319 14.42 12.00 13.57
CA PRO A 319 15.56 11.17 13.30
C PRO A 319 15.20 9.74 12.87
N ALA A 320 15.81 9.27 11.79
CA ALA A 320 15.65 7.90 11.31
C ALA A 320 16.40 6.90 12.20
N TYR A 321 15.88 5.66 12.31
CA TYR A 321 16.67 4.53 12.77
C TYR A 321 17.83 4.27 11.82
N ARG A 322 18.91 3.69 12.31
CA ARG A 322 20.14 3.41 11.53
C ARG A 322 20.45 1.93 11.42
N TYR A 323 19.78 1.10 12.21
CA TYR A 323 19.98 -0.35 12.27
C TYR A 323 18.64 -1.07 12.08
N ASP A 324 17.96 -0.73 11.00
CA ASP A 324 16.65 -1.22 10.64
C ASP A 324 16.62 -1.89 9.24
N GLY A 325 17.77 -2.44 8.83
CA GLY A 325 17.96 -2.94 7.46
C GLY A 325 18.36 -1.86 6.47
N GLY A 326 18.53 -0.60 6.93
CA GLY A 326 18.98 0.55 6.15
C GLY A 326 17.88 1.34 5.47
N THR A 327 16.62 1.10 5.82
CA THR A 327 15.46 1.82 5.26
C THR A 327 15.31 3.22 5.85
N GLY A 328 15.47 3.36 7.15
CA GLY A 328 15.20 4.60 7.88
C GLY A 328 13.72 4.97 7.92
N HIS A 329 12.83 4.02 7.71
CA HIS A 329 11.39 4.24 7.61
C HIS A 329 10.72 4.32 8.99
N ILE A 330 9.68 5.14 9.08
CA ILE A 330 8.92 5.33 10.32
C ILE A 330 7.99 4.14 10.62
N ASP A 331 7.49 3.45 9.62
CA ASP A 331 6.57 2.31 9.74
C ASP A 331 7.18 1.08 10.43
N LEU A 332 8.50 1.10 10.67
CA LEU A 332 9.20 0.05 11.40
C LEU A 332 9.09 0.18 12.91
N TYR A 333 8.62 1.32 13.43
CA TYR A 333 8.55 1.53 14.89
C TYR A 333 7.39 2.42 15.36
N ALA A 334 6.67 3.07 14.47
CA ALA A 334 5.54 3.91 14.82
C ALA A 334 4.37 3.69 13.86
N ASP A 335 3.17 3.75 14.42
CA ASP A 335 1.89 3.67 13.71
C ASP A 335 0.87 4.56 14.43
N MET A 336 -0.30 4.74 13.85
CA MET A 336 -1.40 5.46 14.46
C MET A 336 -2.65 4.58 14.53
N TYR A 337 -3.40 4.73 15.62
CA TYR A 337 -4.68 4.07 15.81
C TYR A 337 -5.86 4.96 15.38
N ASP A 338 -5.72 6.25 15.62
CA ASP A 338 -6.65 7.30 15.23
C ASP A 338 -5.90 8.65 15.07
N GLU A 339 -6.63 9.72 14.84
CA GLU A 339 -6.11 11.06 14.62
C GLU A 339 -5.43 11.71 15.85
N ASN A 340 -5.40 11.04 17.00
CA ASN A 340 -4.82 11.56 18.24
C ASN A 340 -3.76 10.65 18.86
N GLY A 341 -3.79 9.34 18.58
CA GLY A 341 -3.05 8.32 19.29
C GLY A 341 -2.01 7.62 18.44
N PHE A 342 -0.78 7.59 18.94
CA PHE A 342 0.30 6.77 18.39
C PHE A 342 0.40 5.40 19.06
N VAL A 343 0.83 4.42 18.28
CA VAL A 343 1.27 3.12 18.75
C VAL A 343 2.74 2.96 18.38
N PHE A 344 3.59 2.62 19.35
CA PHE A 344 5.03 2.49 19.15
C PHE A 344 5.52 1.06 19.39
N SER A 345 6.42 0.57 18.53
CA SER A 345 7.22 -0.61 18.84
C SER A 345 8.39 -0.19 19.74
N VAL A 346 8.46 -0.75 20.95
CA VAL A 346 9.42 -0.31 21.99
C VAL A 346 10.46 -1.40 22.22
N MET A 347 11.72 -1.04 22.08
CA MET A 347 12.82 -1.93 22.40
C MET A 347 12.91 -2.15 23.91
N PRO A 348 13.19 -3.39 24.40
CA PRO A 348 13.41 -3.66 25.82
C PRO A 348 14.60 -2.87 26.39
N ASP A 349 14.56 -2.60 27.70
CA ASP A 349 15.63 -1.87 28.42
C ASP A 349 17.01 -2.52 28.31
N ASP A 350 17.07 -3.82 28.06
CA ASP A 350 18.31 -4.55 27.75
C ASP A 350 19.07 -3.95 26.55
N TYR A 351 18.38 -3.21 25.70
CA TYR A 351 18.94 -2.52 24.52
C TYR A 351 19.21 -1.04 24.76
N SER A 352 19.15 -0.55 26.02
CA SER A 352 19.30 0.87 26.35
C SER A 352 20.61 1.50 25.88
N SER A 353 21.66 0.70 25.64
CA SER A 353 22.92 1.15 25.02
C SER A 353 22.85 1.26 23.49
N TRP A 354 21.81 0.78 22.84
CA TRP A 354 21.66 0.85 21.39
C TRP A 354 21.29 2.27 20.96
N ARG A 355 21.82 2.67 19.83
CA ARG A 355 21.53 3.99 19.26
C ARG A 355 20.04 4.13 18.94
N ASP A 356 19.43 3.12 18.30
CA ASP A 356 18.05 3.19 17.88
C ASP A 356 17.06 3.08 19.04
N TYR A 357 17.45 2.44 20.17
CA TYR A 357 16.70 2.54 21.42
C TYR A 357 16.55 3.99 21.88
N GLN A 358 17.68 4.73 21.90
CA GLN A 358 17.67 6.14 22.32
C GLN A 358 16.93 7.02 21.30
N THR A 359 17.11 6.76 20.02
CA THR A 359 16.39 7.46 18.95
C THR A 359 14.89 7.23 19.06
N GLY A 360 14.44 5.99 19.27
CA GLY A 360 13.01 5.65 19.41
C GLY A 360 12.37 6.29 20.62
N ALA A 361 13.05 6.28 21.76
CA ALA A 361 12.56 6.95 22.97
C ALA A 361 12.41 8.47 22.76
N GLN A 362 13.37 9.11 22.08
CA GLN A 362 13.30 10.53 21.73
C GLN A 362 12.17 10.81 20.74
N ASN A 363 12.06 10.02 19.68
CA ASN A 363 11.01 10.19 18.68
C ASN A 363 9.61 10.04 19.28
N MET A 364 9.42 9.08 20.19
CA MET A 364 8.16 8.90 20.91
C MET A 364 7.83 10.14 21.76
N ALA A 365 8.80 10.66 22.49
CA ALA A 365 8.62 11.86 23.31
C ALA A 365 8.31 13.09 22.44
N ASP A 366 9.03 13.27 21.34
CA ASP A 366 8.85 14.40 20.42
C ASP A 366 7.47 14.34 19.76
N LEU A 367 7.07 13.20 19.21
CA LEU A 367 5.78 13.03 18.54
C LEU A 367 4.61 13.27 19.50
N CYS A 368 4.70 12.78 20.74
CA CYS A 368 3.68 13.01 21.76
C CYS A 368 3.72 14.42 22.38
N SER A 369 4.75 15.24 22.05
CA SER A 369 4.78 16.66 22.42
C SER A 369 4.09 17.56 21.41
N TYR A 370 3.89 17.09 20.18
CA TYR A 370 3.26 17.86 19.12
C TYR A 370 1.74 17.91 19.29
N GLN A 371 1.14 18.97 18.76
CA GLN A 371 -0.30 19.15 18.90
C GLN A 371 -1.05 18.52 17.74
N SER A 372 -2.06 17.72 18.09
CA SER A 372 -3.02 17.17 17.15
C SER A 372 -3.91 18.25 16.54
N PHE A 373 -4.74 17.89 15.61
CA PHE A 373 -5.77 18.77 15.04
C PHE A 373 -6.65 19.43 16.11
N PHE A 374 -6.90 18.77 17.22
CA PHE A 374 -7.76 19.25 18.32
C PHE A 374 -7.01 20.10 19.36
N GLU A 375 -5.83 20.66 19.00
CA GLU A 375 -5.00 21.49 19.88
C GLU A 375 -4.61 20.80 21.20
N ARG A 376 -4.50 19.47 21.15
CA ARG A 376 -4.01 18.63 22.26
C ARG A 376 -2.79 17.86 21.83
N PRO A 377 -1.86 17.59 22.73
CA PRO A 377 -0.76 16.70 22.42
C PRO A 377 -1.27 15.35 21.93
N TYR A 378 -0.57 14.75 20.97
CA TYR A 378 -0.77 13.35 20.69
C TYR A 378 -0.41 12.53 21.93
N TYR A 379 -0.99 11.35 22.05
CA TYR A 379 -0.68 10.48 23.18
C TYR A 379 -0.22 9.09 22.71
N THR A 380 0.52 8.41 23.56
CA THR A 380 0.84 7.00 23.35
C THR A 380 -0.37 6.17 23.75
N MET A 381 -1.10 5.66 22.75
CA MET A 381 -2.25 4.78 22.99
C MET A 381 -1.79 3.43 23.55
N ALA A 382 -0.78 2.85 22.93
CA ALA A 382 -0.21 1.56 23.32
C ALA A 382 1.25 1.43 22.85
N THR A 383 1.93 0.42 23.39
CA THR A 383 3.24 0.00 22.93
C THR A 383 3.19 -1.45 22.47
N LEU A 384 3.84 -1.74 21.34
CA LEU A 384 4.01 -3.09 20.82
C LEU A 384 5.31 -3.68 21.34
N PRO A 385 5.35 -4.98 21.59
CA PRO A 385 6.57 -5.67 21.97
C PRO A 385 7.59 -5.65 20.83
N PHE A 386 8.87 -5.74 21.19
CA PHE A 386 9.96 -5.89 20.22
C PHE A 386 10.19 -7.37 19.94
N PRO A 387 10.30 -7.78 18.65
CA PRO A 387 10.50 -9.19 18.32
C PRO A 387 11.80 -9.75 18.85
N SER A 388 11.82 -11.04 19.13
CA SER A 388 13.00 -11.79 19.58
C SER A 388 13.61 -12.64 18.47
N LYS A 389 14.71 -13.33 18.75
CA LYS A 389 15.25 -14.40 17.92
C LYS A 389 14.32 -15.60 17.84
N ASP A 390 14.61 -16.54 16.93
CA ASP A 390 13.82 -17.77 16.76
C ASP A 390 13.67 -18.64 18.00
N ASN A 391 14.61 -18.53 18.94
CA ASN A 391 14.58 -19.24 20.22
C ASN A 391 13.95 -18.44 21.37
N GLY A 392 13.40 -17.27 21.08
CA GLY A 392 12.79 -16.38 22.08
C GLY A 392 13.79 -15.54 22.88
N SER A 393 15.09 -15.60 22.60
CA SER A 393 16.09 -14.79 23.30
C SER A 393 16.26 -13.41 22.67
N ASN A 394 16.84 -12.49 23.47
CA ASN A 394 17.23 -11.18 22.99
C ASN A 394 18.38 -11.25 21.97
N PHE A 395 18.51 -10.23 21.12
CA PHE A 395 19.64 -10.05 20.23
C PHE A 395 20.90 -9.67 21.03
N ASN A 396 22.06 -10.15 20.58
CA ASN A 396 23.32 -9.87 21.31
C ASN A 396 23.87 -8.47 20.98
N SER A 397 23.53 -7.92 19.82
CA SER A 397 23.98 -6.60 19.39
C SER A 397 23.06 -6.00 18.36
N GLN A 398 23.08 -4.68 18.23
CA GLN A 398 22.35 -3.95 17.21
C GLN A 398 22.82 -4.34 15.81
N THR A 399 24.11 -4.66 15.64
CA THR A 399 24.66 -5.15 14.35
C THR A 399 24.12 -6.53 13.99
N GLU A 400 23.97 -7.44 14.96
CA GLU A 400 23.33 -8.74 14.74
C GLU A 400 21.89 -8.56 14.28
N TYR A 401 21.14 -7.70 14.95
CA TYR A 401 19.77 -7.37 14.59
C TYR A 401 19.68 -6.83 13.15
N ASN A 402 20.48 -5.81 12.84
CA ASN A 402 20.48 -5.16 11.54
C ASN A 402 20.85 -6.10 10.38
N ASN A 403 21.81 -7.00 10.60
CA ASN A 403 22.34 -7.83 9.51
C ASN A 403 21.57 -9.13 9.29
N SER A 404 20.77 -9.57 10.26
CA SER A 404 20.22 -10.93 10.24
C SER A 404 18.72 -11.02 10.50
N TYR A 405 18.11 -10.00 11.11
CA TYR A 405 16.73 -10.09 11.54
C TYR A 405 15.86 -8.93 11.08
N THR A 406 16.14 -7.69 11.50
CA THR A 406 15.33 -6.48 11.21
C THR A 406 13.82 -6.70 11.35
N ARG A 407 13.43 -7.43 12.40
CA ARG A 407 12.06 -7.79 12.71
C ARG A 407 11.31 -6.64 13.36
N THR A 408 10.05 -6.45 13.01
CA THR A 408 9.19 -5.48 13.67
C THR A 408 7.74 -5.93 13.63
N TYR A 409 7.00 -5.70 14.72
CA TYR A 409 5.56 -5.96 14.76
C TYR A 409 4.71 -4.77 14.31
N SER A 410 5.26 -3.55 14.30
CA SER A 410 4.55 -2.37 13.80
C SER A 410 4.39 -2.35 12.28
N ASN A 411 5.19 -3.14 11.55
CA ASN A 411 5.08 -3.22 10.10
C ASN A 411 3.93 -4.15 9.65
N HIS A 412 2.74 -3.85 10.14
CA HIS A 412 1.48 -4.54 9.82
C HIS A 412 0.60 -3.67 8.91
N THR A 413 -0.50 -4.20 8.41
CA THR A 413 -1.41 -3.47 7.52
C THR A 413 -2.85 -3.61 7.98
N PHE A 414 -3.53 -2.47 8.09
CA PHE A 414 -4.98 -2.43 8.32
C PHE A 414 -5.75 -2.80 7.05
N VAL A 415 -6.71 -3.69 7.20
CA VAL A 415 -7.70 -4.04 6.18
C VAL A 415 -9.08 -3.97 6.84
N ASN A 416 -9.64 -2.77 6.90
CA ASN A 416 -10.87 -2.50 7.64
C ASN A 416 -10.73 -2.92 9.13
N ASN A 417 -11.50 -3.91 9.59
CA ASN A 417 -11.47 -4.43 10.95
C ASN A 417 -10.46 -5.59 11.17
N VAL A 418 -9.56 -5.81 10.22
CA VAL A 418 -8.52 -6.84 10.28
C VAL A 418 -7.14 -6.20 10.23
N ILE A 419 -6.20 -6.71 11.01
CA ILE A 419 -4.78 -6.39 10.91
C ILE A 419 -4.04 -7.62 10.34
N LEU A 420 -3.38 -7.43 9.20
CA LEU A 420 -2.41 -8.40 8.69
C LEU A 420 -1.13 -8.24 9.48
N GLN A 421 -0.82 -9.21 10.35
CA GLN A 421 0.23 -9.08 11.35
C GLN A 421 1.44 -9.95 11.04
N PRO A 422 2.65 -9.37 10.92
CA PRO A 422 3.86 -10.17 10.77
C PRO A 422 4.11 -11.05 11.99
N CYS A 423 4.49 -12.30 11.71
CA CYS A 423 4.93 -13.29 12.70
C CYS A 423 6.27 -13.85 12.30
N PHE A 424 7.10 -14.12 13.29
CA PHE A 424 8.48 -14.57 13.10
C PHE A 424 8.68 -16.02 13.54
N SER A 425 7.59 -16.80 13.60
CA SER A 425 7.57 -18.25 13.65
C SER A 425 6.55 -18.79 12.66
N GLN A 426 6.65 -20.09 12.35
CA GLN A 426 5.72 -20.74 11.42
C GLN A 426 4.27 -20.56 11.91
N VAL A 427 3.38 -20.16 11.03
CA VAL A 427 1.94 -20.09 11.31
C VAL A 427 1.28 -21.42 10.91
N VAL A 428 0.62 -22.05 11.87
CA VAL A 428 -0.10 -23.32 11.67
C VAL A 428 -1.53 -23.16 12.15
N ASN A 429 -2.50 -23.44 11.30
CA ASN A 429 -3.93 -23.27 11.60
C ASN A 429 -4.26 -21.88 12.17
N GLY A 430 -3.67 -20.84 11.58
CA GLY A 430 -3.91 -19.45 11.98
C GLY A 430 -3.24 -19.05 13.30
N GLN A 431 -2.31 -19.84 13.83
CA GLN A 431 -1.57 -19.52 15.07
C GLN A 431 -0.06 -19.66 14.87
N PRO A 432 0.75 -18.70 15.36
CA PRO A 432 2.20 -18.87 15.39
C PRO A 432 2.61 -20.11 16.20
N SER A 433 3.62 -20.82 15.72
CA SER A 433 4.08 -22.07 16.36
C SER A 433 4.87 -21.82 17.65
N ALA A 434 5.61 -20.72 17.74
CA ALA A 434 6.37 -20.36 18.92
C ALA A 434 5.49 -19.67 19.98
N GLN A 435 5.69 -20.04 21.26
CA GLN A 435 4.93 -19.44 22.38
C GLN A 435 5.20 -17.94 22.50
N TRP A 436 6.47 -17.54 22.42
CA TRP A 436 6.85 -16.12 22.49
C TRP A 436 6.17 -15.26 21.40
N ASP A 437 5.97 -15.81 20.20
CA ASP A 437 5.30 -15.09 19.13
C ASP A 437 3.77 -15.02 19.37
N ARG A 438 3.16 -16.08 19.93
CA ARG A 438 1.75 -16.04 20.38
C ARG A 438 1.51 -15.02 21.49
N ASP A 439 2.43 -14.94 22.47
CA ASP A 439 2.34 -13.97 23.56
C ASP A 439 2.40 -12.53 23.02
N ASN A 440 3.27 -12.30 22.03
CA ASN A 440 3.39 -11.01 21.36
C ASN A 440 2.13 -10.67 20.55
N ILE A 441 1.55 -11.65 19.82
CA ILE A 441 0.27 -11.44 19.12
C ILE A 441 -0.86 -11.08 20.09
N ALA A 442 -0.90 -11.69 21.26
CA ALA A 442 -1.88 -11.33 22.28
C ALA A 442 -1.70 -9.88 22.79
N ALA A 443 -0.45 -9.43 22.95
CA ALA A 443 -0.15 -8.05 23.30
C ALA A 443 -0.57 -7.06 22.18
N ILE A 444 -0.35 -7.44 20.92
CA ILE A 444 -0.79 -6.65 19.75
C ILE A 444 -2.31 -6.56 19.70
N ALA A 445 -3.02 -7.66 19.93
CA ALA A 445 -4.48 -7.66 20.00
C ALA A 445 -5.03 -6.75 21.11
N ALA A 446 -4.31 -6.63 22.23
CA ALA A 446 -4.66 -5.69 23.29
C ALA A 446 -4.35 -4.22 22.92
N ALA A 447 -3.30 -3.98 22.12
CA ALA A 447 -2.95 -2.66 21.63
C ALA A 447 -3.95 -2.12 20.59
N TYR A 448 -4.62 -3.03 19.85
CA TYR A 448 -5.62 -2.69 18.82
C TYR A 448 -6.98 -3.31 19.15
N PRO A 449 -7.73 -2.75 20.08
CA PRO A 449 -8.97 -3.33 20.56
C PRO A 449 -9.99 -3.58 19.44
N GLY A 450 -10.55 -4.80 19.44
CA GLY A 450 -11.59 -5.21 18.52
C GLY A 450 -11.10 -5.60 17.10
N TYR A 451 -9.82 -5.35 16.77
CA TYR A 451 -9.28 -5.84 15.50
C TYR A 451 -9.12 -7.36 15.51
N THR A 452 -9.47 -7.98 14.40
CA THR A 452 -9.10 -9.37 14.14
C THR A 452 -7.64 -9.41 13.70
N ILE A 453 -6.78 -10.00 14.50
CA ILE A 453 -5.35 -10.14 14.15
C ILE A 453 -5.20 -11.38 13.27
N TYR A 454 -4.75 -11.20 12.03
CA TYR A 454 -4.47 -12.26 11.07
C TYR A 454 -2.95 -12.47 10.96
N PRO A 455 -2.38 -13.51 11.60
CA PRO A 455 -0.95 -13.72 11.63
C PRO A 455 -0.43 -14.28 10.29
N VAL A 456 0.67 -13.72 9.79
CA VAL A 456 1.36 -14.15 8.57
C VAL A 456 2.82 -14.45 8.88
N ASP A 457 3.29 -15.65 8.55
CA ASP A 457 4.70 -16.04 8.68
C ASP A 457 5.56 -15.28 7.67
N VAL A 458 6.37 -14.35 8.15
CA VAL A 458 7.23 -13.48 7.32
C VAL A 458 8.71 -13.68 7.60
N ARG A 459 9.11 -14.84 8.15
CA ARG A 459 10.54 -15.14 8.44
C ARG A 459 11.43 -15.01 7.21
N GLU A 460 10.90 -15.22 6.03
CA GLU A 460 11.65 -15.04 4.77
C GLU A 460 12.02 -13.56 4.49
N PHE A 461 11.43 -12.61 5.22
CA PHE A 461 11.77 -11.19 5.15
C PHE A 461 12.86 -10.78 6.15
N ASP A 462 13.31 -11.69 7.01
CA ASP A 462 14.39 -11.42 7.98
C ASP A 462 15.62 -10.83 7.27
N GLY A 463 16.15 -9.74 7.80
CA GLY A 463 17.26 -9.01 7.23
C GLY A 463 16.95 -8.12 6.02
N SER A 464 15.67 -8.04 5.62
CA SER A 464 15.24 -7.22 4.47
C SER A 464 14.78 -5.81 4.83
N GLY A 465 14.64 -5.51 6.12
CA GLY A 465 14.25 -4.17 6.59
C GLY A 465 12.77 -3.82 6.39
N GLY A 466 11.88 -4.81 6.42
CA GLY A 466 10.45 -4.61 6.26
C GLY A 466 9.67 -5.92 6.38
N ALA A 467 8.34 -5.82 6.45
CA ALA A 467 7.44 -6.96 6.53
C ALA A 467 6.14 -6.72 5.71
N ILE A 468 4.97 -6.88 6.32
CA ILE A 468 3.68 -6.84 5.60
C ILE A 468 3.32 -5.43 5.12
N HIS A 469 3.52 -4.41 5.94
CA HIS A 469 3.24 -3.03 5.54
C HIS A 469 4.01 -2.63 4.28
N CYS A 470 5.30 -2.97 4.25
CA CYS A 470 6.19 -2.66 3.13
C CYS A 470 5.78 -3.32 1.80
N VAL A 471 5.07 -4.47 1.85
CA VAL A 471 4.66 -5.21 0.64
C VAL A 471 3.19 -4.98 0.23
N THR A 472 2.49 -4.10 0.93
CA THR A 472 1.07 -3.80 0.69
C THR A 472 0.84 -2.31 0.49
N LYS A 473 -0.15 -1.95 -0.32
CA LYS A 473 -0.57 -0.55 -0.48
C LYS A 473 -2.08 -0.43 -0.45
N GLN A 474 -2.59 0.43 0.41
CA GLN A 474 -4.03 0.66 0.60
C GLN A 474 -4.57 1.60 -0.46
N ILE A 475 -5.76 1.28 -0.95
CA ILE A 475 -6.62 2.15 -1.76
C ILE A 475 -7.86 2.44 -0.92
N PRO A 476 -8.15 3.70 -0.59
CA PRO A 476 -9.24 4.06 0.31
C PRO A 476 -10.61 3.79 -0.31
N ALA A 477 -11.63 3.72 0.54
CA ALA A 477 -12.99 3.44 0.14
C ALA A 477 -13.61 4.56 -0.71
N ASP A 478 -14.52 4.20 -1.61
CA ASP A 478 -15.35 5.19 -2.32
C ASP A 478 -16.39 5.79 -1.37
N SER A 479 -16.66 7.09 -1.48
CA SER A 479 -17.67 7.80 -0.67
C SER A 479 -17.54 7.51 0.84
N PRO A 480 -16.40 7.85 1.48
CA PRO A 480 -16.16 7.58 2.89
C PRO A 480 -17.12 8.40 3.78
N ILE A 481 -17.47 7.84 4.93
CA ILE A 481 -17.95 8.66 6.04
C ILE A 481 -16.71 9.01 6.86
N ARG A 482 -16.31 10.27 6.84
CA ARG A 482 -15.22 10.77 7.66
C ARG A 482 -15.71 11.14 9.04
N ILE A 483 -15.09 10.60 10.08
CA ILE A 483 -15.36 10.94 11.47
C ILE A 483 -14.05 11.39 12.11
N LEU A 484 -13.91 12.69 12.39
CA LEU A 484 -12.82 13.23 13.20
C LEU A 484 -13.36 13.46 14.62
N HIS A 485 -12.78 12.78 15.57
CA HIS A 485 -13.24 12.82 16.95
C HIS A 485 -12.09 13.05 17.91
N LYS A 486 -12.23 14.05 18.78
CA LYS A 486 -11.35 14.21 19.94
C LYS A 486 -11.71 13.13 20.94
N ASN A 487 -11.05 11.98 20.84
CA ASN A 487 -11.37 10.86 21.71
C ASN A 487 -11.12 11.21 23.18
N ILE A 488 -12.05 10.80 24.02
CA ILE A 488 -11.94 10.94 25.48
C ILE A 488 -11.26 9.68 25.99
N HIS A 489 -10.13 9.82 26.66
CA HIS A 489 -9.31 8.71 27.17
C HIS A 489 -8.63 9.06 28.48
N GLY A 490 -8.13 8.05 29.18
CA GLY A 490 -7.39 8.22 30.44
C GLY A 490 -8.30 8.43 31.65
N GLU A 491 -7.78 9.03 32.70
CA GLU A 491 -8.48 9.25 33.96
C GLU A 491 -8.90 10.71 34.08
N MET A 492 -10.20 10.93 34.33
CA MET A 492 -10.82 12.24 34.49
C MET A 492 -11.04 12.55 35.97
N THR A 493 -11.18 13.84 36.31
CA THR A 493 -11.46 14.28 37.69
C THR A 493 -12.81 13.71 38.16
N ALA A 494 -12.85 13.12 39.35
CA ALA A 494 -14.02 12.43 39.92
C ALA A 494 -15.31 13.28 39.92
N GLY A 495 -15.22 14.58 40.15
CA GLY A 495 -16.38 15.48 40.15
C GLY A 495 -17.11 15.58 38.82
N LEU A 496 -16.46 15.24 37.71
CA LEU A 496 -17.06 15.27 36.39
C LEU A 496 -18.01 14.08 36.13
N GLY A 497 -17.83 12.94 36.81
CA GLY A 497 -18.71 11.78 36.68
C GLY A 497 -20.15 11.99 37.22
N SER A 498 -20.44 13.13 37.81
CA SER A 498 -21.77 13.54 38.27
C SER A 498 -22.40 14.64 37.40
N ASN A 499 -21.69 15.14 36.39
CA ASN A 499 -22.14 16.20 35.50
C ASN A 499 -22.32 15.65 34.07
N ASP A 500 -23.15 16.30 33.29
CA ASP A 500 -23.25 16.00 31.88
C ASP A 500 -21.95 16.41 31.17
N LEU A 501 -21.36 15.49 30.42
CA LEU A 501 -20.09 15.72 29.73
C LEU A 501 -20.32 15.91 28.24
N PRO A 502 -19.78 16.98 27.63
CA PRO A 502 -19.89 17.18 26.19
C PRO A 502 -19.09 16.13 25.39
N VAL A 503 -19.63 15.76 24.26
CA VAL A 503 -18.98 14.92 23.25
C VAL A 503 -19.29 15.48 21.87
N SER A 504 -18.30 15.53 20.98
CA SER A 504 -18.54 15.96 19.61
C SER A 504 -17.60 15.30 18.64
N ALA A 505 -18.01 15.33 17.37
CA ALA A 505 -17.19 14.90 16.24
C ALA A 505 -17.50 15.78 15.02
N ILE A 506 -16.54 15.83 14.08
CA ILE A 506 -16.82 16.31 12.73
C ILE A 506 -17.14 15.08 11.90
N ILE A 507 -18.30 15.11 11.27
CA ILE A 507 -18.77 13.97 10.48
C ILE A 507 -19.20 14.48 9.12
N THR A 508 -18.56 13.96 8.08
CA THR A 508 -18.84 14.35 6.69
C THR A 508 -18.98 13.13 5.79
N ASN A 509 -19.77 13.31 4.75
CA ASN A 509 -19.88 12.40 3.62
C ASN A 509 -20.41 13.20 2.43
N ASN A 510 -20.02 12.86 1.21
CA ASN A 510 -20.44 13.56 -0.01
C ASN A 510 -21.97 13.58 -0.23
N THR A 511 -22.71 12.60 0.29
CA THR A 511 -24.18 12.58 0.24
C THR A 511 -24.83 13.29 1.44
N GLY A 512 -24.02 13.77 2.40
CA GLY A 512 -24.47 14.27 3.70
C GLY A 512 -24.72 13.15 4.71
N ILE A 513 -24.93 13.54 5.97
CA ILE A 513 -25.15 12.63 7.10
C ILE A 513 -26.61 12.68 7.53
N ALA A 514 -27.26 11.52 7.51
CA ALA A 514 -28.66 11.37 7.92
C ALA A 514 -28.82 11.31 9.44
N HIS A 515 -27.87 10.64 10.11
CA HIS A 515 -27.93 10.40 11.55
C HIS A 515 -26.53 10.16 12.11
N ALA A 516 -26.30 10.65 13.33
CA ALA A 516 -25.12 10.31 14.12
C ALA A 516 -25.48 10.20 15.59
N GLU A 517 -24.84 9.27 16.28
CA GLU A 517 -25.08 8.95 17.67
C GLU A 517 -23.80 8.50 18.37
N VAL A 518 -23.75 8.68 19.69
CA VAL A 518 -22.79 8.02 20.56
C VAL A 518 -23.49 6.86 21.24
N VAL A 519 -22.94 5.69 21.10
CA VAL A 519 -23.39 4.50 21.81
C VAL A 519 -22.42 4.27 22.97
N TYR A 520 -22.91 4.23 24.19
CA TYR A 520 -22.07 4.23 25.38
C TYR A 520 -22.60 3.28 26.47
N ARG A 521 -21.70 2.89 27.36
CA ARG A 521 -22.01 2.07 28.54
C ARG A 521 -21.20 2.60 29.73
N VAL A 522 -21.84 2.67 30.90
CA VAL A 522 -21.19 3.13 32.14
C VAL A 522 -20.79 1.94 33.04
N ASN A 523 -19.65 2.05 33.72
CA ASN A 523 -19.13 1.06 34.67
C ASN A 523 -19.00 -0.36 34.11
N GLY A 524 -18.91 -0.51 32.79
CA GLY A 524 -18.78 -1.80 32.10
C GLY A 524 -19.96 -2.76 32.28
N VAL A 525 -21.10 -2.30 32.81
CA VAL A 525 -22.26 -3.14 33.14
C VAL A 525 -23.57 -2.60 32.51
N GLY A 526 -24.53 -3.48 32.32
CA GLY A 526 -25.83 -3.12 31.75
C GLY A 526 -25.84 -3.04 30.21
N ASP A 527 -26.96 -2.59 29.68
CA ASP A 527 -27.15 -2.44 28.25
C ASP A 527 -26.48 -1.16 27.73
N TRP A 528 -26.06 -1.21 26.47
CA TRP A 528 -25.60 -0.03 25.76
C TRP A 528 -26.71 1.00 25.63
N GLN A 529 -26.40 2.26 25.87
CA GLN A 529 -27.28 3.40 25.75
C GLN A 529 -26.91 4.20 24.52
N THR A 530 -27.89 4.93 23.96
CA THR A 530 -27.69 5.75 22.78
C THR A 530 -27.92 7.22 23.11
N LEU A 531 -26.99 8.05 22.70
CA LEU A 531 -27.06 9.50 22.73
C LEU A 531 -27.07 10.01 21.28
N ASN A 532 -28.25 10.49 20.84
CA ASN A 532 -28.36 11.12 19.51
C ASN A 532 -27.59 12.44 19.48
N LEU A 533 -26.76 12.61 18.47
CA LEU A 533 -26.02 13.85 18.25
C LEU A 533 -26.85 14.86 17.45
N THR A 534 -26.62 16.13 17.74
CA THR A 534 -27.25 17.26 17.03
C THR A 534 -26.23 17.87 16.06
N ALA A 535 -26.65 18.10 14.82
CA ALA A 535 -25.81 18.72 13.81
C ALA A 535 -25.78 20.25 13.93
N ASN A 536 -24.60 20.82 13.74
CA ASN A 536 -24.39 22.22 13.43
C ASN A 536 -23.32 22.31 12.33
N GLY A 537 -23.76 22.38 11.07
CA GLY A 537 -22.87 22.15 9.93
C GLY A 537 -22.33 20.72 9.96
N ASN A 538 -21.03 20.56 9.83
CA ASN A 538 -20.33 19.28 9.89
C ASN A 538 -20.01 18.83 11.32
N ARG A 539 -20.24 19.70 12.31
CA ARG A 539 -20.07 19.36 13.71
C ARG A 539 -21.31 18.69 14.26
N TRP A 540 -21.12 17.51 14.85
CA TRP A 540 -22.13 16.75 15.56
C TRP A 540 -21.77 16.69 17.02
N TYR A 541 -22.72 17.06 17.93
CA TYR A 541 -22.44 17.19 19.34
C TYR A 541 -23.60 16.75 20.22
N GLY A 542 -23.30 16.40 21.44
CA GLY A 542 -24.25 16.02 22.48
C GLY A 542 -23.58 16.07 23.86
N ASN A 543 -24.31 15.65 24.89
CA ASN A 543 -23.78 15.54 26.23
C ASN A 543 -24.15 14.15 26.80
N PHE A 544 -23.18 13.44 27.33
CA PHE A 544 -23.46 12.26 28.16
C PHE A 544 -24.29 12.68 29.35
N PRO A 545 -25.48 12.11 29.59
CA PRO A 545 -26.42 12.60 30.58
C PRO A 545 -26.14 12.01 31.98
N PHE A 546 -24.91 12.14 32.46
CA PHE A 546 -24.46 11.52 33.72
C PHE A 546 -25.18 12.08 34.93
N SER A 547 -25.58 13.37 34.92
CA SER A 547 -26.37 13.99 35.98
C SER A 547 -27.76 13.33 36.18
N GLN A 548 -28.23 12.60 35.16
CA GLN A 548 -29.55 11.94 35.21
C GLN A 548 -29.45 10.47 35.65
N LEU A 549 -28.25 9.95 35.87
CA LEU A 549 -28.02 8.57 36.28
C LEU A 549 -28.15 8.44 37.79
N ASN A 550 -28.75 7.35 38.25
CA ASN A 550 -28.87 7.04 39.68
C ASN A 550 -27.62 6.27 40.22
N THR A 551 -26.51 6.37 39.55
CA THR A 551 -25.24 5.72 39.88
C THR A 551 -24.08 6.66 39.70
N VAL A 552 -23.03 6.47 40.49
CA VAL A 552 -21.76 7.15 40.27
C VAL A 552 -21.13 6.55 39.01
N VAL A 553 -20.71 7.39 38.09
CA VAL A 553 -19.98 6.96 36.89
C VAL A 553 -18.50 6.88 37.23
N GLU A 554 -17.96 5.66 37.23
CA GLU A 554 -16.54 5.40 37.49
C GLU A 554 -15.76 5.16 36.19
N SER A 555 -16.47 4.65 35.16
CA SER A 555 -15.88 4.41 33.83
C SER A 555 -16.94 4.54 32.74
N VAL A 556 -16.47 4.84 31.53
CA VAL A 556 -17.32 4.91 30.34
C VAL A 556 -16.62 4.20 29.19
N GLU A 557 -17.34 3.34 28.51
CA GLU A 557 -16.98 2.79 27.22
C GLU A 557 -17.92 3.40 26.17
N TYR A 558 -17.40 3.81 25.02
CA TYR A 558 -18.25 4.40 24.00
C TYR A 558 -17.65 4.29 22.58
N TYR A 559 -18.51 4.46 21.58
CA TYR A 559 -18.15 4.64 20.19
C TYR A 559 -19.14 5.58 19.50
N ILE A 560 -18.73 6.14 18.37
CA ILE A 560 -19.60 6.96 17.52
C ILE A 560 -20.10 6.10 16.37
N SER A 561 -21.39 6.23 16.04
CA SER A 561 -22.01 5.63 14.85
C SER A 561 -22.57 6.74 13.98
N ALA A 562 -22.30 6.69 12.68
CA ALA A 562 -22.81 7.65 11.72
C ALA A 562 -23.36 6.96 10.47
N THR A 563 -24.49 7.46 9.99
CA THR A 563 -25.17 6.95 8.79
C THR A 563 -25.32 8.08 7.77
N SER A 564 -24.84 7.85 6.55
CA SER A 564 -24.99 8.81 5.44
C SER A 564 -26.40 8.82 4.86
N ASN A 565 -26.74 9.85 4.10
CA ASN A 565 -28.02 9.90 3.38
C ASN A 565 -28.16 8.80 2.32
N ALA A 566 -27.06 8.20 1.87
CA ALA A 566 -27.04 7.03 1.00
C ALA A 566 -27.27 5.70 1.76
N GLY A 567 -27.40 5.74 3.09
CA GLY A 567 -27.65 4.56 3.92
C GLY A 567 -26.43 3.76 4.33
N LYS A 568 -25.20 4.24 4.04
CA LYS A 568 -23.96 3.65 4.54
C LYS A 568 -23.80 4.01 6.02
N THR A 569 -23.43 3.05 6.86
CA THR A 569 -23.15 3.26 8.29
C THR A 569 -21.73 2.82 8.61
N ILE A 570 -21.03 3.62 9.40
CA ILE A 570 -19.70 3.30 9.93
C ILE A 570 -19.63 3.67 11.42
N THR A 571 -18.74 3.02 12.14
CA THR A 571 -18.46 3.35 13.54
C THR A 571 -17.04 3.89 13.70
N LYS A 572 -16.80 4.66 14.75
CA LYS A 572 -15.49 5.12 15.19
C LYS A 572 -15.31 4.76 16.67
N PRO A 573 -14.41 3.84 17.06
CA PRO A 573 -13.56 3.03 16.18
C PRO A 573 -14.35 2.12 15.23
N MET A 574 -13.73 1.77 14.11
CA MET A 574 -14.36 0.89 13.10
C MET A 574 -14.68 -0.51 13.68
N THR A 575 -13.94 -0.93 14.69
CA THR A 575 -14.03 -2.23 15.35
C THR A 575 -15.07 -2.30 16.48
N ALA A 576 -15.93 -1.30 16.62
CA ALA A 576 -16.91 -1.25 17.71
C ALA A 576 -17.78 -2.50 17.84
N SER A 577 -18.22 -3.10 16.72
CA SER A 577 -18.99 -4.35 16.71
C SER A 577 -18.21 -5.57 17.23
N GLN A 578 -16.90 -5.45 17.37
CA GLN A 578 -15.99 -6.49 17.84
C GLN A 578 -15.33 -6.17 19.19
N GLY A 579 -15.83 -5.15 19.88
CA GLY A 579 -15.36 -4.76 21.21
C GLY A 579 -14.30 -3.68 21.23
N GLY A 580 -14.02 -3.03 20.08
CA GLY A 580 -13.12 -1.88 20.03
C GLY A 580 -13.86 -0.60 20.41
N TYR A 581 -13.71 -0.16 21.65
CA TYR A 581 -14.34 1.04 22.17
C TYR A 581 -13.32 2.04 22.65
N TYR A 582 -13.65 3.31 22.61
CA TYR A 582 -12.97 4.30 23.42
C TYR A 582 -13.39 4.11 24.87
N SER A 583 -12.47 4.37 25.79
CA SER A 583 -12.75 4.26 27.21
C SER A 583 -12.03 5.33 28.02
N PHE A 584 -12.68 5.78 29.10
CA PHE A 584 -12.10 6.67 30.10
C PHE A 584 -12.67 6.35 31.48
N THR A 585 -11.95 6.77 32.51
CA THR A 585 -12.33 6.54 33.91
C THR A 585 -12.39 7.85 34.68
N PHE A 586 -13.00 7.84 35.87
CA PHE A 586 -13.00 8.94 36.81
C PHE A 586 -12.26 8.55 38.08
N GLY A 587 -11.26 9.35 38.47
CA GLY A 587 -10.43 9.11 39.63
C GLY A 587 -10.33 10.31 40.57
N THR A 588 -9.92 10.08 41.81
CA THR A 588 -9.83 11.13 42.84
C THR A 588 -8.64 12.06 42.67
N ASP A 589 -7.60 11.59 42.02
CA ASP A 589 -6.31 12.28 41.89
C ASP A 589 -6.01 12.80 40.50
N ALA A 590 -6.97 12.61 39.56
CA ALA A 590 -6.78 13.04 38.18
C ALA A 590 -6.75 14.57 38.08
N LEU A 591 -5.69 15.06 37.48
CA LEU A 591 -5.46 16.49 37.20
C LEU A 591 -6.01 16.91 35.83
N VAL A 592 -7.00 16.19 35.33
CA VAL A 592 -7.52 16.52 33.98
C VAL A 592 -8.33 17.80 34.07
N ASP A 593 -7.81 18.80 33.42
CA ASP A 593 -8.44 20.07 33.17
C ASP A 593 -9.79 19.87 32.47
N SER A 594 -10.83 20.54 32.96
CA SER A 594 -12.14 20.56 32.33
C SER A 594 -12.11 21.02 30.87
N SER A 595 -11.04 21.69 30.43
CA SER A 595 -10.77 22.07 29.05
C SER A 595 -10.67 20.87 28.09
N TRP A 596 -10.55 19.63 28.57
CA TRP A 596 -10.69 18.41 27.74
C TRP A 596 -12.04 18.34 27.02
N PHE A 597 -13.06 18.87 27.68
CA PHE A 597 -14.42 18.91 27.17
C PHE A 597 -14.78 20.26 26.56
N ASP A 598 -13.89 21.25 26.77
CA ASP A 598 -14.06 22.56 26.20
C ASP A 598 -13.64 22.52 24.72
N PHE A 599 -14.62 22.25 23.88
CA PHE A 599 -14.48 22.43 22.45
C PHE A 599 -14.55 23.92 22.18
N ASP A 600 -13.46 24.65 22.49
CA ASP A 600 -13.36 26.03 22.06
C ASP A 600 -13.32 26.06 20.54
N THR A 601 -14.48 26.30 19.99
CA THR A 601 -14.70 26.42 18.55
C THR A 601 -14.12 27.71 17.98
N THR A 602 -13.50 28.56 18.80
CA THR A 602 -12.96 29.84 18.35
C THR A 602 -11.60 29.72 17.68
N ALA A 603 -10.85 28.67 17.97
CA ALA A 603 -9.51 28.46 17.41
C ALA A 603 -9.53 27.59 16.14
N VAL A 604 -10.47 26.63 16.03
CA VAL A 604 -10.59 25.74 14.87
C VAL A 604 -12.04 25.78 14.38
N ASP A 605 -12.25 26.17 13.13
CA ASP A 605 -13.57 26.06 12.50
C ASP A 605 -13.91 24.58 12.28
N MET A 606 -14.44 23.97 13.32
CA MET A 606 -14.86 22.56 13.31
C MET A 606 -15.95 22.25 12.29
N ASN A 607 -16.57 23.27 11.69
CA ASN A 607 -17.60 23.09 10.66
C ASN A 607 -17.03 23.05 9.25
N ASN A 608 -15.81 23.55 9.06
CA ASN A 608 -15.27 23.75 7.72
C ASN A 608 -13.76 23.48 7.67
N ILE A 609 -13.37 22.22 7.92
CA ILE A 609 -11.99 21.81 7.78
C ILE A 609 -11.73 21.53 6.31
N THR A 610 -11.12 22.52 5.67
CA THR A 610 -10.66 22.40 4.30
C THR A 610 -9.16 22.56 4.25
N PHE A 611 -8.48 21.60 3.63
CA PHE A 611 -7.12 21.76 3.19
C PHE A 611 -7.10 21.93 1.68
N THR A 612 -6.12 22.66 1.18
CA THR A 612 -5.83 22.79 -0.25
C THR A 612 -4.34 22.58 -0.45
N PHE A 613 -3.93 22.18 -1.63
CA PHE A 613 -2.51 22.11 -1.93
C PHE A 613 -1.86 23.50 -1.85
N GLY A 614 -0.75 23.61 -1.12
CA GLY A 614 -0.12 24.91 -0.84
C GLY A 614 0.69 25.47 -1.99
N SER A 615 1.21 24.62 -2.89
CA SER A 615 1.99 25.04 -4.06
C SER A 615 1.88 24.02 -5.19
N ASN A 616 2.40 24.39 -6.34
CA ASN A 616 2.38 23.51 -7.54
C ASN A 616 3.57 22.53 -7.53
N TRP A 617 3.62 21.64 -6.53
CA TRP A 617 4.67 20.61 -6.38
C TRP A 617 4.42 19.36 -7.22
N ALA A 618 3.18 19.14 -7.65
CA ALA A 618 2.80 18.00 -8.46
C ALA A 618 1.96 18.44 -9.65
N THR A 619 2.05 17.69 -10.72
CA THR A 619 1.24 17.85 -11.93
C THR A 619 0.53 16.54 -12.21
N GLU A 620 -0.59 16.58 -12.91
CA GLU A 620 -1.25 15.35 -13.36
C GLU A 620 -0.24 14.48 -14.14
N ASP A 621 -0.25 13.19 -13.86
CA ASP A 621 0.66 12.24 -14.49
C ASP A 621 0.62 12.37 -16.01
N GLN A 622 1.78 12.56 -16.58
CA GLN A 622 2.03 12.51 -18.00
C GLN A 622 2.46 11.08 -18.37
N SER A 623 1.70 10.09 -17.92
CA SER A 623 1.98 8.67 -18.12
C SER A 623 2.24 8.29 -19.57
N GLU A 624 1.76 9.08 -20.50
CA GLU A 624 2.11 8.99 -21.94
C GLU A 624 3.62 9.12 -22.21
N GLN A 625 4.36 9.70 -21.25
CA GLN A 625 5.81 9.83 -21.36
C GLN A 625 6.58 8.66 -20.73
N ASN A 626 5.89 7.78 -20.01
CA ASN A 626 6.51 6.60 -19.43
C ASN A 626 6.37 5.40 -20.39
N PRO A 627 7.46 4.90 -20.95
CA PRO A 627 7.41 3.81 -21.94
C PRO A 627 6.75 2.53 -21.41
N GLN A 628 6.65 2.38 -20.10
CA GLN A 628 6.00 1.24 -19.47
C GLN A 628 4.48 1.28 -19.62
N HIS A 629 3.90 2.46 -19.80
CA HIS A 629 2.46 2.63 -20.01
C HIS A 629 2.03 2.33 -21.43
N LEU A 630 2.91 2.52 -22.40
CA LEU A 630 2.61 2.24 -23.80
C LEU A 630 2.25 0.78 -24.05
N ALA A 631 2.78 -0.14 -23.23
CA ALA A 631 2.42 -1.55 -23.28
C ALA A 631 1.03 -1.84 -22.69
N ILE A 632 0.46 -0.90 -21.92
CA ILE A 632 -0.83 -1.04 -21.21
C ILE A 632 -1.95 -0.31 -21.95
N GLU A 633 -1.67 0.87 -22.52
CA GLU A 633 -2.61 1.56 -23.43
C GLU A 633 -3.14 0.64 -24.50
N SER A 634 -2.24 -0.21 -25.04
CA SER A 634 -2.63 -1.15 -26.07
C SER A 634 -3.70 -2.16 -25.62
N VAL A 635 -3.84 -2.44 -24.32
CA VAL A 635 -4.82 -3.41 -23.81
C VAL A 635 -6.22 -2.80 -23.74
N GLU A 636 -6.36 -1.57 -23.30
CA GLU A 636 -7.67 -0.93 -23.15
C GLU A 636 -8.23 -0.44 -24.49
N GLU A 637 -7.38 0.17 -25.33
CA GLU A 637 -7.76 0.52 -26.72
C GLU A 637 -8.06 -0.73 -27.55
N VAL A 638 -7.29 -1.79 -27.39
CA VAL A 638 -7.55 -3.06 -28.07
C VAL A 638 -8.78 -3.75 -27.48
N GLU A 639 -9.05 -3.65 -26.17
CA GLU A 639 -10.31 -4.14 -25.60
C GLU A 639 -11.52 -3.38 -26.13
N GLN A 640 -11.42 -2.07 -26.35
CA GLN A 640 -12.48 -1.27 -26.95
C GLN A 640 -12.64 -1.54 -28.45
N ALA A 641 -11.56 -1.88 -29.15
CA ALA A 641 -11.60 -2.27 -30.54
C ALA A 641 -12.37 -3.59 -30.78
N PHE A 642 -12.40 -4.46 -29.76
CA PHE A 642 -13.10 -5.75 -29.80
C PHE A 642 -14.46 -5.65 -29.11
N GLY A 643 -15.55 -5.66 -29.86
CA GLY A 643 -16.90 -5.71 -29.32
C GLY A 643 -17.19 -7.00 -28.54
N GLN A 644 -18.45 -7.26 -28.28
CA GLN A 644 -18.93 -8.51 -27.67
C GLN A 644 -19.55 -9.42 -28.74
N PHE A 645 -19.54 -10.73 -28.52
CA PHE A 645 -20.24 -11.67 -29.38
C PHE A 645 -21.75 -11.42 -29.39
N TYR A 646 -22.33 -11.45 -30.58
CA TYR A 646 -23.79 -11.35 -30.77
C TYR A 646 -24.27 -12.28 -31.89
N PRO A 647 -25.32 -13.09 -31.68
CA PRO A 647 -25.94 -13.32 -30.38
C PRO A 647 -25.03 -14.05 -29.40
N ASN A 648 -25.19 -13.79 -28.09
CA ASN A 648 -24.51 -14.48 -27.03
C ASN A 648 -25.47 -14.59 -25.81
N PRO A 649 -26.04 -15.78 -25.53
CA PRO A 649 -25.73 -17.10 -26.11
C PRO A 649 -26.09 -17.30 -27.57
N ALA A 650 -25.27 -18.10 -28.28
CA ALA A 650 -25.46 -18.45 -29.68
C ALA A 650 -25.90 -19.89 -29.88
N THR A 651 -26.64 -20.14 -30.97
CA THR A 651 -27.09 -21.49 -31.39
C THR A 651 -26.52 -21.88 -32.77
N ASP A 652 -26.28 -20.92 -33.64
CA ASP A 652 -25.79 -21.12 -34.98
C ASP A 652 -24.50 -20.37 -35.25
N LYS A 653 -24.53 -19.06 -35.26
CA LYS A 653 -23.39 -18.19 -35.46
C LYS A 653 -23.30 -17.12 -34.42
N ALA A 654 -22.10 -16.80 -33.98
CA ALA A 654 -21.80 -15.66 -33.12
C ALA A 654 -20.85 -14.71 -33.86
N ASN A 655 -21.20 -13.46 -33.96
CA ASN A 655 -20.44 -12.42 -34.66
C ASN A 655 -19.81 -11.48 -33.61
N LEU A 656 -18.58 -11.10 -33.86
CA LEU A 656 -17.84 -10.12 -33.07
C LEU A 656 -17.38 -8.99 -34.01
N ILE A 657 -17.74 -7.78 -33.72
CA ILE A 657 -17.25 -6.60 -34.47
C ILE A 657 -15.90 -6.21 -33.87
N ILE A 658 -14.90 -6.08 -34.73
CA ILE A 658 -13.54 -5.68 -34.36
C ILE A 658 -13.14 -4.49 -35.23
N ASP A 659 -12.58 -3.45 -34.60
CA ASP A 659 -11.98 -2.31 -35.31
C ASP A 659 -10.45 -2.43 -35.25
N LEU A 660 -9.85 -2.86 -36.34
CA LEU A 660 -8.42 -3.09 -36.46
C LEU A 660 -7.63 -1.88 -36.97
N GLY A 661 -8.28 -0.72 -37.10
CA GLY A 661 -7.63 0.51 -37.55
C GLY A 661 -6.84 0.33 -38.85
N ASN A 662 -5.54 0.59 -38.80
CA ASN A 662 -4.64 0.49 -39.95
C ASN A 662 -4.25 -0.95 -40.34
N GLY A 663 -4.76 -1.94 -39.66
CA GLY A 663 -4.53 -3.37 -39.89
C GLY A 663 -3.72 -4.06 -38.82
N ALA A 664 -4.15 -5.25 -38.48
CA ALA A 664 -3.46 -6.09 -37.53
C ALA A 664 -3.61 -7.59 -37.84
N ASN A 665 -2.67 -8.38 -37.33
CA ASN A 665 -2.65 -9.82 -37.44
C ASN A 665 -2.79 -10.43 -36.04
N TYR A 666 -3.83 -11.24 -35.84
CA TYR A 666 -4.04 -11.97 -34.58
C TYR A 666 -4.07 -13.47 -34.82
N ALA A 667 -3.43 -14.24 -33.95
CA ALA A 667 -3.77 -15.63 -33.78
C ALA A 667 -5.10 -15.72 -33.02
N VAL A 668 -6.00 -16.58 -33.45
CA VAL A 668 -7.29 -16.78 -32.80
C VAL A 668 -7.36 -18.20 -32.28
N THR A 669 -7.51 -18.35 -30.96
CA THR A 669 -7.63 -19.66 -30.33
C THR A 669 -8.93 -19.72 -29.51
N ILE A 670 -9.71 -20.79 -29.72
CA ILE A 670 -10.93 -21.03 -28.94
C ILE A 670 -10.66 -22.15 -27.96
N PHE A 671 -10.91 -21.89 -26.69
CA PHE A 671 -10.79 -22.84 -25.59
C PHE A 671 -12.17 -23.18 -25.04
N ASP A 672 -12.39 -24.44 -24.70
CA ASP A 672 -13.54 -24.85 -23.88
C ASP A 672 -13.29 -24.49 -22.38
N GLN A 673 -14.30 -24.74 -21.55
CA GLN A 673 -14.24 -24.45 -20.12
C GLN A 673 -13.17 -25.27 -19.35
N THR A 674 -12.64 -26.34 -19.96
CA THR A 674 -11.55 -27.13 -19.39
C THR A 674 -10.17 -26.67 -19.81
N GLY A 675 -10.09 -25.64 -20.67
CA GLY A 675 -8.83 -25.13 -21.22
C GLY A 675 -8.31 -25.89 -22.43
N ARG A 676 -9.11 -26.81 -22.98
CA ARG A 676 -8.75 -27.57 -24.18
C ARG A 676 -8.96 -26.66 -25.41
N ILE A 677 -7.99 -26.63 -26.32
CA ILE A 677 -8.09 -25.93 -27.59
C ILE A 677 -9.11 -26.69 -28.50
N ILE A 678 -10.13 -25.94 -28.94
CA ILE A 678 -11.17 -26.39 -29.87
C ILE A 678 -10.88 -25.90 -31.27
N TYR A 679 -10.31 -24.74 -31.41
CA TYR A 679 -9.98 -24.12 -32.69
C TYR A 679 -8.71 -23.28 -32.58
N ASN A 680 -7.94 -23.26 -33.66
CA ASN A 680 -6.79 -22.37 -33.81
C ASN A 680 -6.76 -21.82 -35.24
N GLY A 681 -6.66 -20.52 -35.37
CA GLY A 681 -6.70 -19.83 -36.68
C GLY A 681 -6.00 -18.48 -36.63
N LYS A 682 -6.22 -17.69 -37.68
CA LYS A 682 -5.65 -16.35 -37.77
C LYS A 682 -6.73 -15.35 -38.26
N LEU A 683 -6.67 -14.15 -37.70
CA LEU A 683 -7.41 -12.99 -38.19
C LEU A 683 -6.39 -12.00 -38.75
N GLN A 684 -6.49 -11.69 -40.02
CA GLN A 684 -5.66 -10.71 -40.70
C GLN A 684 -6.56 -9.76 -41.47
N SER A 685 -6.64 -8.51 -41.08
CA SER A 685 -7.51 -7.53 -41.70
C SER A 685 -7.14 -6.10 -41.30
N SER A 686 -7.83 -5.11 -41.87
CA SER A 686 -7.75 -3.69 -41.55
C SER A 686 -9.15 -3.08 -41.48
N GLY A 687 -9.32 -1.98 -40.72
CA GLY A 687 -10.62 -1.36 -40.49
C GLY A 687 -11.57 -2.22 -39.70
N LYS A 688 -12.86 -1.92 -39.79
CA LYS A 688 -13.91 -2.70 -39.09
C LYS A 688 -14.20 -4.00 -39.79
N VAL A 689 -14.08 -5.11 -39.02
CA VAL A 689 -14.34 -6.46 -39.54
C VAL A 689 -15.32 -7.18 -38.60
N ILE A 690 -16.03 -8.15 -39.18
CA ILE A 690 -16.90 -9.06 -38.41
C ILE A 690 -16.21 -10.41 -38.37
N TYR A 691 -15.78 -10.82 -37.17
CA TYR A 691 -15.28 -12.16 -36.94
C TYR A 691 -16.45 -13.08 -36.53
N THR A 692 -16.66 -14.16 -37.24
CA THR A 692 -17.79 -15.06 -37.05
C THR A 692 -17.30 -16.40 -36.54
N VAL A 693 -17.85 -16.85 -35.40
CA VAL A 693 -17.71 -18.21 -34.87
C VAL A 693 -18.92 -19.05 -35.28
N ASP A 694 -18.69 -20.17 -35.91
CA ASP A 694 -19.72 -21.16 -36.24
C ASP A 694 -20.07 -21.96 -34.96
N ALA A 695 -21.03 -21.45 -34.20
CA ALA A 695 -21.44 -22.02 -32.93
C ALA A 695 -22.19 -23.35 -33.08
N ALA A 696 -22.77 -23.60 -34.26
CA ALA A 696 -23.45 -24.86 -34.54
C ALA A 696 -22.50 -26.10 -34.55
N ARG A 697 -21.18 -25.85 -34.66
CA ARG A 697 -20.15 -26.91 -34.60
C ARG A 697 -19.57 -27.11 -33.20
N LEU A 698 -20.01 -26.31 -32.24
CA LEU A 698 -19.55 -26.40 -30.87
C LEU A 698 -20.61 -27.09 -29.99
N ALA A 699 -20.17 -27.83 -29.03
CA ALA A 699 -21.09 -28.38 -28.02
C ALA A 699 -21.67 -27.24 -27.15
N ALA A 700 -22.85 -27.43 -26.60
CA ALA A 700 -23.39 -26.46 -25.64
C ALA A 700 -22.40 -26.27 -24.46
N GLY A 701 -22.06 -25.02 -24.17
CA GLY A 701 -21.05 -24.72 -23.15
C GLY A 701 -20.53 -23.30 -23.23
N VAL A 702 -19.52 -23.01 -22.41
CA VAL A 702 -18.83 -21.73 -22.36
C VAL A 702 -17.45 -21.84 -23.03
N TYR A 703 -17.14 -20.91 -23.87
CA TYR A 703 -15.89 -20.87 -24.62
C TYR A 703 -15.20 -19.52 -24.41
N ASN A 704 -13.89 -19.55 -24.36
CA ASN A 704 -13.04 -18.35 -24.39
C ASN A 704 -12.41 -18.25 -25.78
N VAL A 705 -12.73 -17.20 -26.51
CA VAL A 705 -12.12 -16.87 -27.79
C VAL A 705 -11.01 -15.87 -27.55
N VAL A 706 -9.79 -16.29 -27.78
CA VAL A 706 -8.58 -15.52 -27.51
C VAL A 706 -8.00 -15.02 -28.82
N PHE A 707 -7.84 -13.71 -28.93
CA PHE A 707 -7.14 -13.04 -30.02
C PHE A 707 -5.78 -12.60 -29.49
N SER A 708 -4.68 -13.04 -30.09
CA SER A 708 -3.34 -12.71 -29.62
C SER A 708 -2.39 -12.40 -30.76
N ASN A 709 -1.53 -11.41 -30.56
CA ASN A 709 -0.38 -11.12 -31.41
C ASN A 709 0.89 -10.99 -30.55
N SER A 710 1.98 -10.40 -31.07
CA SER A 710 3.21 -10.19 -30.32
C SER A 710 3.02 -9.30 -29.09
N ASP A 711 2.06 -8.38 -29.14
CA ASP A 711 1.97 -7.24 -28.20
C ASP A 711 0.72 -7.31 -27.33
N THR A 712 -0.34 -7.97 -27.80
CA THR A 712 -1.65 -7.94 -27.14
C THR A 712 -2.37 -9.28 -27.15
N GLN A 713 -3.22 -9.48 -26.13
CA GLN A 713 -4.13 -10.62 -26.04
C GLN A 713 -5.50 -10.13 -25.55
N VAL A 714 -6.53 -10.38 -26.33
CA VAL A 714 -7.92 -10.08 -25.99
C VAL A 714 -8.71 -11.36 -25.85
N VAL A 715 -9.48 -11.48 -24.78
CA VAL A 715 -10.35 -12.64 -24.53
C VAL A 715 -11.81 -12.21 -24.60
N ARG A 716 -12.61 -12.93 -25.40
CA ARG A 716 -14.06 -12.73 -25.46
C ARG A 716 -14.77 -14.02 -25.15
N ARG A 717 -15.76 -13.93 -24.28
CA ARG A 717 -16.53 -15.09 -23.85
C ARG A 717 -17.69 -15.34 -24.81
N LEU A 718 -17.80 -16.58 -25.27
CA LEU A 718 -18.90 -17.08 -26.07
C LEU A 718 -19.65 -18.16 -25.32
N ILE A 719 -20.95 -18.04 -25.23
CA ILE A 719 -21.85 -19.06 -24.68
C ILE A 719 -22.60 -19.69 -25.84
N VAL A 720 -22.52 -21.02 -25.94
CA VAL A 720 -23.24 -21.83 -26.96
C VAL A 720 -24.34 -22.59 -26.25
N LYS A 721 -25.57 -22.54 -26.82
CA LYS A 721 -26.75 -23.28 -26.32
C LYS A 721 -26.96 -24.58 -27.04
#